data_8624350356418cdffcf61e7feb854e63
#
_entry.id   8624350356418cdffcf61e7feb854e63
#
_cell.length_a   1.000
_cell.length_b   1.000
_cell.length_c   1.000
_cell.angle_alpha   90.00
_cell.angle_beta   90.00
_cell.angle_gamma   90.00
#
_symmetry.space_group_name_H-M   'P 1'
#
loop_
_entity.id
_entity.type
_entity.pdbx_description
1 polymer ?
#
loop_
_entity_poly.entity_id
_entity_poly.type
_entity_poly.pdbx_seq_one_letter_code
_entity_poly.pdbx_strand_id
1 'polypeptide(L)'
;MDGGKLTTVDLKSIIINDPFWNRYIDLVDHVILPFQWELINDQVEGAEKSYCIRNFRIACGDEKGDHKGMVFQDTDVAKWLEAAAYSLAKKRNPKLEAAADSAIDLIARAQCEDGYLNTYYTITGEKRWSDLLEGHELYTAGHMIEAAVAYYEATGKNKFLHVVCKFADYMCTVFGKEEGKIHGYPGHPEVELALVKLYRVTKMTKYLELADFFVQTRGERPCYFLNEDCVKNQNFIFPEFKDFDLDYNQSHMPLKEQETAEGHAVRAVYLYSAMADLAYEYQDKELLKQCEILWNNIVEKRMYITGSIGSASYGERFTTDYDLPNNSNYSESCATVGLAMFSNRMFQITRDGKYTDIVEKALYNTLLAGIALDGKHFFYVNPLEVVPEIAEKNPTYRHVKTTRQLWFGVACCPPNIARTLASLGNYVYASEQNTVYVNLFVGSRIETDLSSGHVELLLSSDYPVKGDVTLEITPEMDGQEFTVGIRKPSYSGKAELSVNGIKEAVCLEKGYLYLTRKWKAGDKITVVFDVSFRFVRCNPRVRDNIGKVCLMKGPMVYCLEEADNGKYLASDIMDSSVPPKEEFDESLLGGTMCAGLEGMRIDYSRVGDTLYEEERPSYIKDTFKAIPYCCWNNRGKGEMIVWMREK
;
A
#
# COMPACT_ATOMS: atom_id res chain seq x y z
N MET A 1 -18.62 -10.64 18.78
CA MET A 1 -18.77 -10.28 17.37
C MET A 1 -20.06 -10.93 16.89
N ASP A 2 -21.17 -10.20 16.93
CA ASP A 2 -22.51 -10.76 16.60
C ASP A 2 -22.95 -10.47 15.15
N GLY A 3 -22.03 -10.10 14.27
CA GLY A 3 -22.28 -9.90 12.84
C GLY A 3 -21.83 -11.12 12.04
N GLY A 4 -22.45 -11.34 10.88
CA GLY A 4 -22.01 -12.33 9.91
C GLY A 4 -20.59 -12.03 9.42
N LYS A 5 -20.08 -12.88 8.55
CA LYS A 5 -18.73 -12.71 7.96
C LYS A 5 -18.77 -11.58 6.93
N LEU A 6 -18.09 -10.45 7.19
CA LEU A 6 -17.88 -9.43 6.18
C LEU A 6 -16.93 -9.98 5.11
N THR A 7 -17.33 -9.90 3.86
CA THR A 7 -16.52 -10.31 2.70
C THR A 7 -16.31 -9.14 1.77
N THR A 8 -15.16 -9.09 1.12
CA THR A 8 -15.00 -8.22 -0.05
C THR A 8 -15.87 -8.76 -1.18
N VAL A 9 -16.45 -7.85 -1.97
CA VAL A 9 -17.12 -8.24 -3.21
C VAL A 9 -16.10 -8.83 -4.17
N ASP A 10 -16.44 -9.91 -4.87
CA ASP A 10 -15.52 -10.55 -5.83
C ASP A 10 -15.04 -9.53 -6.87
N LEU A 11 -13.74 -9.45 -7.07
CA LEU A 11 -13.13 -8.52 -8.02
C LEU A 11 -13.68 -8.69 -9.45
N LYS A 12 -14.09 -9.90 -9.82
CA LYS A 12 -14.75 -10.19 -11.11
C LYS A 12 -16.12 -9.53 -11.26
N SER A 13 -16.79 -9.28 -10.14
CA SER A 13 -18.12 -8.64 -10.09
C SER A 13 -18.03 -7.12 -10.05
N ILE A 14 -16.84 -6.54 -10.12
CA ILE A 14 -16.62 -5.09 -10.02
C ILE A 14 -16.06 -4.56 -11.34
N ILE A 15 -16.82 -3.68 -12.00
CA ILE A 15 -16.38 -2.98 -13.20
C ILE A 15 -16.17 -1.51 -12.84
N ILE A 16 -14.91 -1.08 -12.77
CA ILE A 16 -14.57 0.31 -12.51
C ILE A 16 -14.76 1.12 -13.80
N ASN A 17 -15.47 2.23 -13.68
CA ASN A 17 -15.65 3.24 -14.73
C ASN A 17 -15.62 4.63 -14.08
N ASP A 18 -14.42 5.13 -13.84
CA ASP A 18 -14.13 6.31 -13.05
C ASP A 18 -13.15 7.23 -13.77
N PRO A 19 -13.45 8.52 -13.97
CA PRO A 19 -12.59 9.44 -14.73
C PRO A 19 -11.17 9.57 -14.15
N PHE A 20 -11.03 9.50 -12.82
CA PHE A 20 -9.74 9.59 -12.15
C PHE A 20 -8.98 8.26 -12.16
N TRP A 21 -9.66 7.15 -11.78
CA TRP A 21 -8.99 5.86 -11.58
C TRP A 21 -8.75 5.08 -12.87
N ASN A 22 -9.60 5.23 -13.90
CA ASN A 22 -9.40 4.52 -15.19
C ASN A 22 -8.02 4.80 -15.77
N ARG A 23 -7.52 6.04 -15.63
CA ARG A 23 -6.17 6.41 -16.07
C ARG A 23 -5.09 5.49 -15.50
N TYR A 24 -5.14 5.21 -14.20
CA TYR A 24 -4.14 4.38 -13.53
C TYR A 24 -4.36 2.90 -13.78
N ILE A 25 -5.61 2.45 -13.89
CA ILE A 25 -5.96 1.06 -14.23
C ILE A 25 -5.50 0.73 -15.65
N ASP A 26 -5.74 1.64 -16.59
CA ASP A 26 -5.28 1.50 -17.99
C ASP A 26 -3.75 1.49 -18.07
N LEU A 27 -3.06 2.30 -17.26
CA LEU A 27 -1.59 2.23 -17.16
C LEU A 27 -1.13 0.85 -16.67
N VAL A 28 -1.77 0.28 -15.64
CA VAL A 28 -1.41 -1.06 -15.15
C VAL A 28 -1.59 -2.09 -16.26
N ASP A 29 -2.75 -2.13 -16.90
CA ASP A 29 -3.11 -3.18 -17.85
C ASP A 29 -2.33 -3.08 -19.18
N HIS A 30 -2.03 -1.86 -19.64
CA HIS A 30 -1.48 -1.63 -20.97
C HIS A 30 -0.01 -1.19 -21.00
N VAL A 31 0.54 -0.72 -19.89
CA VAL A 31 1.92 -0.21 -19.80
C VAL A 31 2.72 -0.93 -18.73
N ILE A 32 2.27 -0.89 -17.46
CA ILE A 32 3.07 -1.36 -16.33
C ILE A 32 3.31 -2.87 -16.41
N LEU A 33 2.26 -3.68 -16.56
CA LEU A 33 2.40 -5.13 -16.60
C LEU A 33 3.26 -5.61 -17.77
N PRO A 34 3.05 -5.12 -19.02
CA PRO A 34 3.97 -5.44 -20.12
C PRO A 34 5.41 -5.00 -19.88
N PHE A 35 5.61 -3.78 -19.37
CA PHE A 35 6.95 -3.24 -19.13
C PHE A 35 7.67 -3.96 -17.99
N GLN A 36 6.97 -4.28 -16.90
CA GLN A 36 7.55 -5.07 -15.81
C GLN A 36 7.89 -6.50 -16.26
N TRP A 37 7.11 -7.09 -17.17
CA TRP A 37 7.46 -8.38 -17.78
C TRP A 37 8.80 -8.31 -18.53
N GLU A 38 9.04 -7.25 -19.31
CA GLU A 38 10.33 -7.02 -19.98
C GLU A 38 11.47 -6.80 -18.96
N LEU A 39 11.20 -6.07 -17.86
CA LEU A 39 12.17 -5.82 -16.78
C LEU A 39 12.61 -7.09 -16.06
N ILE A 40 11.68 -7.95 -15.63
CA ILE A 40 12.03 -9.20 -14.94
C ILE A 40 12.67 -10.25 -15.88
N ASN A 41 12.56 -10.06 -17.21
CA ASN A 41 13.29 -10.80 -18.24
C ASN A 41 14.62 -10.12 -18.65
N ASP A 42 15.02 -9.03 -17.99
CA ASP A 42 16.26 -8.28 -18.26
C ASP A 42 16.36 -7.67 -19.67
N GLN A 43 15.22 -7.37 -20.31
CA GLN A 43 15.15 -6.92 -21.71
C GLN A 43 15.16 -5.40 -21.87
N VAL A 44 15.05 -4.63 -20.78
CA VAL A 44 15.01 -3.16 -20.82
C VAL A 44 16.42 -2.59 -20.71
N GLU A 45 16.84 -1.83 -21.72
CA GLU A 45 18.13 -1.12 -21.73
C GLU A 45 18.12 0.04 -20.72
N GLY A 46 19.21 0.23 -19.98
CA GLY A 46 19.36 1.30 -19.00
C GLY A 46 18.67 1.04 -17.65
N ALA A 47 17.89 -0.03 -17.52
CA ALA A 47 17.32 -0.44 -16.24
C ALA A 47 18.27 -1.35 -15.44
N GLU A 48 18.18 -1.30 -14.10
CA GLU A 48 18.78 -2.31 -13.22
C GLU A 48 18.28 -3.70 -13.60
N LYS A 49 19.14 -4.72 -13.47
CA LYS A 49 18.80 -6.10 -13.83
C LYS A 49 18.08 -6.81 -12.69
N SER A 50 16.96 -7.45 -13.00
CA SER A 50 16.21 -8.30 -12.05
C SER A 50 16.87 -9.68 -11.87
N TYR A 51 17.35 -10.28 -12.95
CA TYR A 51 17.82 -11.68 -13.00
C TYR A 51 16.77 -12.74 -12.62
N CYS A 52 15.57 -12.34 -12.22
CA CYS A 52 14.56 -13.23 -11.64
C CYS A 52 14.23 -14.42 -12.53
N ILE A 53 13.79 -14.17 -13.77
CA ILE A 53 13.41 -15.25 -14.73
C ILE A 53 14.64 -16.11 -15.10
N ARG A 54 15.82 -15.50 -15.19
CA ARG A 54 17.07 -16.22 -15.46
C ARG A 54 17.42 -17.18 -14.32
N ASN A 55 17.29 -16.75 -13.06
CA ASN A 55 17.52 -17.62 -11.90
C ASN A 55 16.60 -18.85 -11.93
N PHE A 56 15.32 -18.69 -12.31
CA PHE A 56 14.41 -19.83 -12.47
C PHE A 56 14.84 -20.77 -13.60
N ARG A 57 15.36 -20.24 -14.74
CA ARG A 57 15.89 -21.08 -15.83
C ARG A 57 17.11 -21.89 -15.40
N ILE A 58 17.97 -21.30 -14.55
CA ILE A 58 19.13 -22.00 -13.99
C ILE A 58 18.64 -23.08 -12.99
N ALA A 59 17.73 -22.74 -12.08
CA ALA A 59 17.23 -23.67 -11.07
C ALA A 59 16.53 -24.90 -11.69
N CYS A 60 15.82 -24.75 -12.80
CA CYS A 60 15.18 -25.88 -13.50
C CYS A 60 16.10 -26.59 -14.52
N GLY A 61 17.35 -26.13 -14.70
CA GLY A 61 18.33 -26.74 -15.61
C GLY A 61 18.24 -26.32 -17.08
N ASP A 62 17.40 -25.37 -17.45
CA ASP A 62 17.30 -24.84 -18.82
C ASP A 62 18.54 -24.00 -19.20
N GLU A 63 19.19 -23.39 -18.21
CA GLU A 63 20.39 -22.57 -18.36
C GLU A 63 21.44 -22.97 -17.30
N LYS A 64 22.72 -22.77 -17.62
CA LYS A 64 23.84 -22.96 -16.67
C LYS A 64 24.33 -21.61 -16.19
N GLY A 65 24.66 -21.49 -14.90
CA GLY A 65 25.22 -20.29 -14.32
C GLY A 65 25.06 -20.22 -12.82
N ASP A 66 25.47 -19.11 -12.26
CA ASP A 66 25.35 -18.80 -10.84
C ASP A 66 24.11 -17.93 -10.60
N HIS A 67 23.53 -18.00 -9.39
CA HIS A 67 22.50 -17.10 -8.94
C HIS A 67 22.99 -15.64 -8.99
N LYS A 68 22.13 -14.72 -9.39
CA LYS A 68 22.40 -13.28 -9.39
C LYS A 68 21.24 -12.51 -8.76
N GLY A 69 21.61 -11.33 -8.20
CA GLY A 69 20.67 -10.50 -7.46
C GLY A 69 20.58 -10.91 -5.99
N MET A 70 19.53 -10.49 -5.33
CA MET A 70 19.30 -10.72 -3.90
C MET A 70 18.69 -12.09 -3.62
N VAL A 71 18.80 -12.56 -2.39
CA VAL A 71 18.27 -13.87 -1.94
C VAL A 71 16.76 -14.01 -2.12
N PHE A 72 16.03 -12.90 -2.23
CA PHE A 72 14.57 -12.83 -2.44
C PHE A 72 14.18 -12.44 -3.87
N GLN A 73 15.06 -12.54 -4.85
CA GLN A 73 14.82 -12.09 -6.23
C GLN A 73 13.60 -12.76 -6.88
N ASP A 74 13.27 -13.96 -6.47
CA ASP A 74 12.09 -14.71 -6.91
C ASP A 74 10.77 -13.95 -6.69
N THR A 75 10.75 -12.98 -5.74
CA THR A 75 9.53 -12.22 -5.43
C THR A 75 9.15 -11.22 -6.52
N ASP A 76 10.07 -10.85 -7.43
CA ASP A 76 9.77 -9.96 -8.56
C ASP A 76 8.72 -10.60 -9.47
N VAL A 77 8.90 -11.86 -9.87
CA VAL A 77 7.91 -12.56 -10.70
C VAL A 77 6.65 -12.91 -9.91
N ALA A 78 6.77 -13.21 -8.61
CA ALA A 78 5.61 -13.51 -7.77
C ALA A 78 4.64 -12.31 -7.70
N LYS A 79 5.14 -11.13 -7.35
CA LYS A 79 4.31 -9.90 -7.30
C LYS A 79 3.77 -9.50 -8.67
N TRP A 80 4.56 -9.69 -9.74
CA TRP A 80 4.09 -9.48 -11.10
C TRP A 80 2.95 -10.42 -11.46
N LEU A 81 3.05 -11.72 -11.12
CA LEU A 81 1.99 -12.72 -11.35
C LEU A 81 0.71 -12.37 -10.58
N GLU A 82 0.83 -11.88 -9.35
CA GLU A 82 -0.32 -11.43 -8.56
C GLU A 82 -1.02 -10.24 -9.23
N ALA A 83 -0.26 -9.24 -9.68
CA ALA A 83 -0.80 -8.09 -10.41
C ALA A 83 -1.45 -8.51 -11.74
N ALA A 84 -0.82 -9.43 -12.47
CA ALA A 84 -1.36 -10.01 -13.71
C ALA A 84 -2.67 -10.78 -13.44
N ALA A 85 -2.74 -11.54 -12.34
CA ALA A 85 -3.95 -12.24 -11.93
C ALA A 85 -5.12 -11.28 -11.68
N TYR A 86 -4.90 -10.21 -10.92
CA TYR A 86 -5.95 -9.21 -10.66
C TYR A 86 -6.38 -8.47 -11.95
N SER A 87 -5.47 -8.22 -12.88
CA SER A 87 -5.82 -7.68 -14.20
C SER A 87 -6.68 -8.66 -15.01
N LEU A 88 -6.31 -9.95 -15.04
CA LEU A 88 -7.06 -11.02 -15.73
C LEU A 88 -8.44 -11.28 -15.11
N ALA A 89 -8.61 -11.08 -13.80
CA ALA A 89 -9.90 -11.20 -13.12
C ALA A 89 -10.93 -10.19 -13.66
N LYS A 90 -10.47 -8.97 -14.00
CA LYS A 90 -11.33 -7.89 -14.53
C LYS A 90 -11.63 -8.04 -16.02
N LYS A 91 -10.62 -8.42 -16.79
CA LYS A 91 -10.73 -8.49 -18.25
C LYS A 91 -9.81 -9.54 -18.85
N ARG A 92 -10.37 -10.40 -19.68
CA ARG A 92 -9.58 -11.41 -20.40
C ARG A 92 -8.51 -10.76 -21.30
N ASN A 93 -7.26 -11.18 -21.10
CA ASN A 93 -6.11 -10.76 -21.91
C ASN A 93 -5.24 -12.00 -22.26
N PRO A 94 -5.45 -12.63 -23.45
CA PRO A 94 -4.75 -13.86 -23.80
C PRO A 94 -3.22 -13.74 -23.85
N LYS A 95 -2.68 -12.55 -24.15
CA LYS A 95 -1.22 -12.33 -24.15
C LYS A 95 -0.66 -12.31 -22.74
N LEU A 96 -1.32 -11.59 -21.82
CA LEU A 96 -0.94 -11.54 -20.42
C LEU A 96 -1.09 -12.92 -19.76
N GLU A 97 -2.18 -13.62 -20.05
CA GLU A 97 -2.44 -14.98 -19.56
C GLU A 97 -1.36 -15.96 -20.03
N ALA A 98 -0.97 -15.92 -21.32
CA ALA A 98 0.10 -16.75 -21.84
C ALA A 98 1.47 -16.46 -21.21
N ALA A 99 1.78 -15.18 -20.94
CA ALA A 99 3.01 -14.80 -20.23
C ALA A 99 3.00 -15.33 -18.79
N ALA A 100 1.88 -15.19 -18.09
CA ALA A 100 1.71 -15.72 -16.73
C ALA A 100 1.82 -17.26 -16.71
N ASP A 101 1.14 -17.96 -17.62
CA ASP A 101 1.25 -19.41 -17.75
C ASP A 101 2.71 -19.85 -17.98
N SER A 102 3.45 -19.15 -18.84
CA SER A 102 4.87 -19.46 -19.12
C SER A 102 5.76 -19.30 -17.88
N ALA A 103 5.52 -18.25 -17.07
CA ALA A 103 6.22 -18.05 -15.82
C ALA A 103 5.88 -19.14 -14.79
N ILE A 104 4.60 -19.49 -14.66
CA ILE A 104 4.12 -20.57 -13.78
C ILE A 104 4.72 -21.92 -14.19
N ASP A 105 4.82 -22.21 -15.49
CA ASP A 105 5.44 -23.43 -15.99
C ASP A 105 6.92 -23.52 -15.63
N LEU A 106 7.63 -22.40 -15.71
CA LEU A 106 9.02 -22.30 -15.32
C LEU A 106 9.20 -22.49 -13.80
N ILE A 107 8.39 -21.82 -12.99
CA ILE A 107 8.38 -21.96 -11.53
C ILE A 107 8.09 -23.42 -11.11
N ALA A 108 7.10 -24.04 -11.74
CA ALA A 108 6.73 -25.44 -11.46
C ALA A 108 7.87 -26.42 -11.75
N ARG A 109 8.67 -26.19 -12.80
CA ARG A 109 9.85 -27.01 -13.13
C ARG A 109 11.04 -26.77 -12.22
N ALA A 110 11.14 -25.58 -11.63
CA ALA A 110 12.20 -25.24 -10.67
C ALA A 110 11.92 -25.78 -9.25
N GLN A 111 10.69 -26.26 -8.98
CA GLN A 111 10.35 -26.83 -7.67
C GLN A 111 11.07 -28.16 -7.46
N CYS A 112 11.69 -28.35 -6.29
CA CYS A 112 12.33 -29.58 -5.90
C CYS A 112 11.29 -30.71 -5.65
N GLU A 113 11.74 -31.97 -5.70
CA GLU A 113 10.85 -33.15 -5.52
C GLU A 113 10.14 -33.16 -4.17
N ASP A 114 10.80 -32.66 -3.10
CA ASP A 114 10.25 -32.54 -1.76
C ASP A 114 9.26 -31.37 -1.58
N GLY A 115 9.06 -30.58 -2.63
CA GLY A 115 8.15 -29.42 -2.62
C GLY A 115 8.82 -28.08 -2.34
N TYR A 116 10.09 -28.04 -1.97
CA TYR A 116 10.82 -26.80 -1.74
C TYR A 116 10.93 -25.94 -3.01
N LEU A 117 10.83 -24.63 -2.85
CA LEU A 117 10.87 -23.67 -3.97
C LEU A 117 11.59 -22.38 -3.54
N ASN A 118 12.82 -22.20 -3.99
CA ASN A 118 13.60 -20.97 -3.89
C ASN A 118 14.81 -21.09 -4.80
N THR A 119 15.04 -20.14 -5.70
CA THR A 119 16.12 -20.26 -6.68
C THR A 119 17.50 -20.05 -6.07
N TYR A 120 17.64 -19.15 -5.08
CA TYR A 120 18.93 -18.89 -4.44
C TYR A 120 19.52 -20.15 -3.81
N TYR A 121 18.80 -20.77 -2.89
CA TYR A 121 19.26 -21.97 -2.18
C TYR A 121 19.40 -23.19 -3.11
N THR A 122 18.53 -23.29 -4.12
CA THR A 122 18.62 -24.38 -5.11
C THR A 122 19.88 -24.28 -5.97
N ILE A 123 20.25 -23.07 -6.40
CA ILE A 123 21.41 -22.85 -7.28
C ILE A 123 22.73 -22.86 -6.50
N THR A 124 22.77 -22.20 -5.33
CA THR A 124 23.99 -22.10 -4.52
C THR A 124 24.31 -23.37 -3.76
N GLY A 125 23.32 -24.17 -3.44
CA GLY A 125 23.46 -25.36 -2.59
C GLY A 125 23.66 -25.02 -1.12
N GLU A 126 23.42 -23.77 -0.71
CA GLU A 126 23.44 -23.40 0.69
C GLU A 126 22.36 -24.12 1.49
N LYS A 127 22.60 -24.27 2.79
CA LYS A 127 21.68 -25.01 3.65
C LYS A 127 20.36 -24.25 3.82
N ARG A 128 19.27 -24.85 3.39
CA ARG A 128 17.91 -24.33 3.57
C ARG A 128 17.59 -24.07 5.05
N TRP A 129 16.85 -23.02 5.33
CA TRP A 129 16.36 -22.65 6.66
C TRP A 129 17.47 -22.39 7.70
N SER A 130 18.71 -22.15 7.25
CA SER A 130 19.84 -21.87 8.14
C SER A 130 19.94 -20.41 8.57
N ASP A 131 19.22 -19.54 7.89
CA ASP A 131 19.17 -18.09 8.13
C ASP A 131 17.73 -17.58 7.92
N LEU A 132 16.93 -17.61 8.97
CA LEU A 132 15.56 -17.09 8.93
C LEU A 132 15.54 -15.56 9.08
N LEU A 133 16.60 -14.96 9.65
CA LEU A 133 16.70 -13.53 9.85
C LEU A 133 16.80 -12.76 8.52
N GLU A 134 17.71 -13.19 7.63
CA GLU A 134 18.04 -12.49 6.40
C GLU A 134 17.77 -13.31 5.12
N GLY A 135 17.74 -14.62 5.19
CA GLY A 135 17.68 -15.52 4.04
C GLY A 135 16.38 -15.48 3.23
N HIS A 136 15.34 -14.83 3.75
CA HIS A 136 14.08 -14.52 3.05
C HIS A 136 13.36 -15.71 2.40
N GLU A 137 13.66 -16.97 2.79
CA GLU A 137 12.98 -18.15 2.22
C GLU A 137 11.46 -18.11 2.45
N LEU A 138 11.04 -17.80 3.70
CA LEU A 138 9.63 -17.69 4.08
C LEU A 138 8.95 -16.46 3.44
N TYR A 139 9.65 -15.33 3.32
CA TYR A 139 9.15 -14.15 2.60
C TYR A 139 8.86 -14.47 1.12
N THR A 140 9.79 -15.15 0.47
CA THR A 140 9.63 -15.59 -0.93
C THR A 140 8.46 -16.56 -1.07
N ALA A 141 8.34 -17.54 -0.14
CA ALA A 141 7.21 -18.46 -0.10
C ALA A 141 5.87 -17.73 0.04
N GLY A 142 5.81 -16.70 0.88
CA GLY A 142 4.61 -15.88 1.07
C GLY A 142 4.13 -15.25 -0.23
N HIS A 143 4.99 -14.53 -0.95
CA HIS A 143 4.63 -13.90 -2.22
C HIS A 143 4.25 -14.91 -3.31
N MET A 144 4.89 -16.08 -3.36
CA MET A 144 4.50 -17.16 -4.27
C MET A 144 3.08 -17.67 -3.96
N ILE A 145 2.75 -17.81 -2.68
CA ILE A 145 1.41 -18.23 -2.24
C ILE A 145 0.37 -17.17 -2.60
N GLU A 146 0.61 -15.90 -2.31
CA GLU A 146 -0.32 -14.82 -2.66
C GLU A 146 -0.61 -14.79 -4.16
N ALA A 147 0.44 -14.87 -4.99
CA ALA A 147 0.31 -14.91 -6.44
C ALA A 147 -0.48 -16.13 -6.94
N ALA A 148 -0.23 -17.30 -6.35
CA ALA A 148 -0.90 -18.54 -6.76
C ALA A 148 -2.39 -18.53 -6.38
N VAL A 149 -2.74 -18.02 -5.21
CA VAL A 149 -4.14 -17.83 -4.79
C VAL A 149 -4.84 -16.86 -5.74
N ALA A 150 -4.25 -15.68 -5.98
CA ALA A 150 -4.82 -14.69 -6.90
C ALA A 150 -5.01 -15.24 -8.31
N TYR A 151 -4.04 -16.01 -8.83
CA TYR A 151 -4.13 -16.58 -10.16
C TYR A 151 -5.20 -17.67 -10.28
N TYR A 152 -5.34 -18.50 -9.24
CA TYR A 152 -6.42 -19.49 -9.16
C TYR A 152 -7.80 -18.82 -9.09
N GLU A 153 -7.98 -17.83 -8.23
CA GLU A 153 -9.23 -17.09 -8.11
C GLU A 153 -9.60 -16.37 -9.41
N ALA A 154 -8.61 -15.78 -10.09
CA ALA A 154 -8.83 -15.08 -11.36
C ALA A 154 -9.19 -16.01 -12.52
N THR A 155 -8.49 -17.14 -12.67
CA THR A 155 -8.53 -17.97 -13.90
C THR A 155 -9.16 -19.35 -13.73
N GLY A 156 -9.27 -19.85 -12.48
CA GLY A 156 -9.64 -21.23 -12.18
C GLY A 156 -8.52 -22.26 -12.43
N LYS A 157 -7.34 -21.85 -12.93
CA LYS A 157 -6.21 -22.74 -13.20
C LYS A 157 -5.48 -23.08 -11.91
N ASN A 158 -5.33 -24.36 -11.61
CA ASN A 158 -4.85 -24.85 -10.32
C ASN A 158 -3.36 -25.23 -10.29
N LYS A 159 -2.64 -25.16 -11.42
CA LYS A 159 -1.24 -25.60 -11.49
C LYS A 159 -0.35 -24.90 -10.47
N PHE A 160 -0.42 -23.55 -10.43
CA PHE A 160 0.39 -22.77 -9.50
C PHE A 160 -0.05 -22.99 -8.04
N LEU A 161 -1.35 -23.11 -7.81
CA LEU A 161 -1.89 -23.45 -6.49
C LEU A 161 -1.33 -24.80 -5.98
N HIS A 162 -1.24 -25.82 -6.83
CA HIS A 162 -0.64 -27.12 -6.47
C HIS A 162 0.85 -26.99 -6.14
N VAL A 163 1.61 -26.16 -6.86
CA VAL A 163 3.02 -25.90 -6.59
C VAL A 163 3.18 -25.31 -5.17
N VAL A 164 2.43 -24.27 -4.86
CA VAL A 164 2.56 -23.63 -3.53
C VAL A 164 1.98 -24.47 -2.40
N CYS A 165 0.95 -25.28 -2.65
CA CYS A 165 0.47 -26.26 -1.65
C CYS A 165 1.56 -27.26 -1.28
N LYS A 166 2.31 -27.82 -2.25
CA LYS A 166 3.45 -28.70 -1.95
C LYS A 166 4.51 -27.96 -1.13
N PHE A 167 4.79 -26.69 -1.45
CA PHE A 167 5.76 -25.92 -0.69
C PHE A 167 5.26 -25.64 0.73
N ALA A 168 3.99 -25.26 0.91
CA ALA A 168 3.38 -25.07 2.23
C ALA A 168 3.34 -26.38 3.04
N ASP A 169 3.07 -27.51 2.38
CA ASP A 169 3.11 -28.83 3.00
C ASP A 169 4.51 -29.15 3.52
N TYR A 170 5.54 -28.87 2.70
CA TYR A 170 6.92 -29.02 3.13
C TYR A 170 7.24 -28.14 4.35
N MET A 171 6.85 -26.85 4.32
CA MET A 171 7.03 -25.95 5.47
C MET A 171 6.35 -26.48 6.74
N CYS A 172 5.16 -27.06 6.63
CA CYS A 172 4.47 -27.69 7.77
C CYS A 172 5.25 -28.90 8.36
N THR A 173 6.12 -29.55 7.59
CA THR A 173 6.99 -30.61 8.12
C THR A 173 8.23 -30.05 8.82
N VAL A 174 8.66 -28.85 8.45
CA VAL A 174 9.90 -28.21 8.93
C VAL A 174 9.67 -27.38 10.20
N PHE A 175 8.58 -26.62 10.25
CA PHE A 175 8.30 -25.65 11.31
C PHE A 175 7.20 -26.15 12.25
N GLY A 176 7.33 -25.83 13.54
CA GLY A 176 6.33 -26.19 14.56
C GLY A 176 6.91 -26.28 15.95
N LYS A 177 6.04 -26.67 16.91
CA LYS A 177 6.41 -26.86 18.34
C LYS A 177 6.89 -28.27 18.64
N GLU A 178 6.71 -29.20 17.71
CA GLU A 178 7.02 -30.60 17.88
C GLU A 178 8.54 -30.83 17.87
N GLU A 179 8.99 -31.86 18.59
CA GLU A 179 10.40 -32.25 18.63
C GLU A 179 10.93 -32.52 17.20
N GLY A 180 12.09 -31.98 16.90
CA GLY A 180 12.75 -32.10 15.60
C GLY A 180 12.36 -31.05 14.56
N LYS A 181 11.35 -30.22 14.83
CA LYS A 181 11.01 -29.10 13.99
C LYS A 181 11.75 -27.82 14.42
N ILE A 182 11.84 -26.87 13.49
CA ILE A 182 12.42 -25.54 13.74
C ILE A 182 11.37 -24.70 14.48
N HIS A 183 11.72 -24.24 15.69
CA HIS A 183 10.90 -23.35 16.50
C HIS A 183 11.22 -21.86 16.19
N GLY A 184 11.34 -21.54 14.90
CA GLY A 184 11.66 -20.22 14.37
C GLY A 184 10.51 -19.61 13.57
N TYR A 185 10.70 -18.39 13.16
CA TYR A 185 9.72 -17.59 12.39
C TYR A 185 10.44 -16.70 11.38
N PRO A 186 9.77 -16.18 10.32
CA PRO A 186 10.44 -15.40 9.29
C PRO A 186 11.02 -14.09 9.83
N GLY A 187 12.22 -13.73 9.44
CA GLY A 187 12.80 -12.41 9.70
C GLY A 187 11.99 -11.31 9.04
N HIS A 188 11.57 -11.55 7.79
CA HIS A 188 10.61 -10.67 7.11
C HIS A 188 9.24 -11.36 7.04
N PRO A 189 8.23 -10.87 7.80
CA PRO A 189 6.85 -11.34 7.71
C PRO A 189 6.27 -11.16 6.31
N GLU A 190 5.58 -12.15 5.83
CA GLU A 190 4.79 -12.20 4.60
C GLU A 190 4.04 -13.54 4.51
N VAL A 191 4.75 -14.63 4.83
CA VAL A 191 4.19 -15.99 4.72
C VAL A 191 2.98 -16.18 5.64
N GLU A 192 2.93 -15.48 6.76
CA GLU A 192 1.84 -15.59 7.73
C GLU A 192 0.51 -15.18 7.11
N LEU A 193 0.43 -14.00 6.48
CA LEU A 193 -0.79 -13.55 5.82
C LEU A 193 -1.12 -14.38 4.57
N ALA A 194 -0.10 -14.84 3.84
CA ALA A 194 -0.26 -15.66 2.66
C ALA A 194 -0.83 -17.05 3.00
N LEU A 195 -0.37 -17.67 4.09
CA LEU A 195 -0.88 -18.96 4.58
C LEU A 195 -2.37 -18.86 4.99
N VAL A 196 -2.81 -17.73 5.56
CA VAL A 196 -4.23 -17.51 5.84
C VAL A 196 -5.04 -17.43 4.54
N LYS A 197 -4.53 -16.74 3.50
CA LYS A 197 -5.18 -16.75 2.16
C LYS A 197 -5.24 -18.17 1.59
N LEU A 198 -4.16 -18.93 1.69
CA LEU A 198 -4.10 -20.32 1.23
C LEU A 198 -5.12 -21.20 1.96
N TYR A 199 -5.25 -21.05 3.28
CA TYR A 199 -6.29 -21.70 4.07
C TYR A 199 -7.69 -21.36 3.57
N ARG A 200 -7.97 -20.09 3.29
CA ARG A 200 -9.29 -19.63 2.81
C ARG A 200 -9.72 -20.30 1.51
N VAL A 201 -8.79 -20.57 0.62
CA VAL A 201 -9.05 -21.23 -0.67
C VAL A 201 -9.09 -22.76 -0.53
N THR A 202 -8.12 -23.34 0.18
CA THR A 202 -7.97 -24.81 0.26
C THR A 202 -8.77 -25.46 1.38
N LYS A 203 -9.15 -24.69 2.42
CA LYS A 203 -9.77 -25.16 3.67
C LYS A 203 -8.89 -26.11 4.51
N MET A 204 -7.58 -26.17 4.22
CA MET A 204 -6.64 -27.01 4.95
C MET A 204 -6.14 -26.28 6.20
N THR A 205 -6.62 -26.68 7.38
CA THR A 205 -6.36 -26.02 8.68
C THR A 205 -4.88 -25.94 9.04
N LYS A 206 -4.05 -26.89 8.59
CA LYS A 206 -2.60 -26.89 8.83
C LYS A 206 -1.90 -25.61 8.36
N TYR A 207 -2.42 -24.93 7.33
CA TYR A 207 -1.85 -23.67 6.86
C TYR A 207 -2.19 -22.52 7.81
N LEU A 208 -3.41 -22.49 8.33
CA LEU A 208 -3.82 -21.52 9.35
C LEU A 208 -3.04 -21.74 10.66
N GLU A 209 -2.86 -23.00 11.06
CA GLU A 209 -2.09 -23.40 12.25
C GLU A 209 -0.62 -23.00 12.13
N LEU A 210 -0.02 -23.13 10.94
CA LEU A 210 1.36 -22.69 10.70
C LEU A 210 1.49 -21.15 10.74
N ALA A 211 0.52 -20.41 10.18
CA ALA A 211 0.50 -18.95 10.28
C ALA A 211 0.40 -18.49 11.74
N ASP A 212 -0.49 -19.12 12.52
CA ASP A 212 -0.64 -18.83 13.94
C ASP A 212 0.64 -19.16 14.73
N PHE A 213 1.27 -20.32 14.44
CA PHE A 213 2.56 -20.69 15.03
C PHE A 213 3.61 -19.58 14.84
N PHE A 214 3.79 -19.06 13.63
CA PHE A 214 4.77 -18.01 13.37
C PHE A 214 4.46 -16.71 14.12
N VAL A 215 3.19 -16.33 14.19
CA VAL A 215 2.75 -15.13 14.91
C VAL A 215 2.92 -15.27 16.42
N GLN A 216 2.50 -16.41 17.00
CA GLN A 216 2.57 -16.64 18.44
C GLN A 216 4.00 -16.82 18.95
N THR A 217 4.89 -17.41 18.13
CA THR A 217 6.29 -17.67 18.51
C THR A 217 7.15 -16.41 18.43
N ARG A 218 6.73 -15.40 17.65
CA ARG A 218 7.50 -14.17 17.49
C ARG A 218 7.61 -13.40 18.82
N GLY A 219 8.85 -13.09 19.20
CA GLY A 219 9.17 -12.38 20.43
C GLY A 219 9.18 -13.26 21.69
N GLU A 220 8.96 -14.58 21.58
CA GLU A 220 9.20 -15.51 22.70
C GLU A 220 10.65 -15.46 23.17
N ARG A 221 10.88 -15.83 24.43
CA ARG A 221 12.22 -15.87 25.04
C ARG A 221 12.66 -17.31 25.32
N PRO A 222 13.91 -17.69 24.98
CA PRO A 222 14.94 -16.89 24.30
C PRO A 222 14.57 -16.59 22.84
N CYS A 223 14.93 -15.42 22.32
CA CYS A 223 14.65 -15.05 20.94
C CYS A 223 15.39 -15.99 19.98
N TYR A 224 14.67 -16.55 19.01
CA TYR A 224 15.21 -17.53 18.06
C TYR A 224 16.43 -16.98 17.29
N PHE A 225 16.37 -15.78 16.77
CA PHE A 225 17.42 -15.20 15.94
C PHE A 225 18.79 -15.07 16.64
N LEU A 226 18.81 -14.88 17.97
CA LEU A 226 20.07 -14.82 18.72
C LEU A 226 20.86 -16.13 18.68
N ASN A 227 20.22 -17.22 18.25
CA ASN A 227 20.84 -18.52 18.11
C ASN A 227 21.27 -18.85 16.68
N GLU A 228 20.93 -18.04 15.69
CA GLU A 228 21.35 -18.26 14.31
C GLU A 228 22.84 -18.04 14.09
N ASP A 229 23.40 -18.77 13.15
CA ASP A 229 24.85 -18.75 12.89
C ASP A 229 25.30 -17.39 12.34
N CYS A 230 24.47 -16.71 11.55
CA CYS A 230 24.77 -15.36 11.03
C CYS A 230 24.95 -14.35 12.16
N VAL A 231 24.15 -14.41 13.21
CA VAL A 231 24.25 -13.54 14.39
C VAL A 231 25.45 -13.92 15.27
N LYS A 232 25.63 -15.22 15.57
CA LYS A 232 26.75 -15.69 16.40
C LYS A 232 28.12 -15.41 15.78
N ASN A 233 28.23 -15.57 14.47
CA ASN A 233 29.49 -15.45 13.75
C ASN A 233 29.67 -14.06 13.10
N GLN A 234 28.72 -13.15 13.25
CA GLN A 234 28.70 -11.81 12.63
C GLN A 234 28.90 -11.88 11.11
N ASN A 235 28.31 -12.89 10.47
CA ASN A 235 28.39 -13.12 9.02
C ASN A 235 27.02 -12.88 8.39
N PHE A 236 26.71 -11.61 8.09
CA PHE A 236 25.43 -11.18 7.57
C PHE A 236 25.42 -11.06 6.05
N ILE A 237 24.31 -11.40 5.42
CA ILE A 237 24.03 -11.17 4.00
C ILE A 237 23.96 -9.66 3.74
N PHE A 238 23.34 -8.93 4.65
CA PHE A 238 23.22 -7.47 4.60
C PHE A 238 24.12 -6.84 5.67
N PRO A 239 25.15 -6.06 5.29
CA PRO A 239 26.14 -5.52 6.24
C PRO A 239 25.57 -4.66 7.37
N GLU A 240 24.39 -4.05 7.17
CA GLU A 240 23.67 -3.25 8.14
C GLU A 240 23.19 -4.07 9.35
N PHE A 241 23.02 -5.38 9.22
CA PHE A 241 22.64 -6.25 10.33
C PHE A 241 23.74 -6.46 11.39
N LYS A 242 24.92 -5.91 11.20
CA LYS A 242 25.94 -5.88 12.27
C LYS A 242 25.45 -5.18 13.53
N ASP A 243 24.57 -4.19 13.35
CA ASP A 243 23.94 -3.44 14.44
C ASP A 243 22.50 -3.93 14.69
N PHE A 244 22.25 -5.22 14.45
CA PHE A 244 20.93 -5.84 14.59
C PHE A 244 20.36 -5.65 16.00
N ASP A 245 19.17 -5.10 16.07
CA ASP A 245 18.33 -5.04 17.25
C ASP A 245 17.04 -5.87 17.05
N LEU A 246 16.49 -6.38 18.16
CA LEU A 246 15.30 -7.23 18.12
C LEU A 246 14.02 -6.46 17.73
N ASP A 247 14.05 -5.13 17.76
CA ASP A 247 12.94 -4.28 17.35
C ASP A 247 12.77 -4.33 15.83
N TYR A 248 13.87 -4.48 15.09
CA TYR A 248 13.90 -4.41 13.63
C TYR A 248 12.87 -5.32 12.95
N ASN A 249 12.69 -6.52 13.48
CA ASN A 249 11.73 -7.51 12.98
C ASN A 249 10.64 -7.87 14.02
N GLN A 250 10.31 -6.92 14.90
CA GLN A 250 9.25 -7.03 15.91
C GLN A 250 9.43 -8.22 16.87
N SER A 251 10.68 -8.57 17.20
CA SER A 251 11.03 -9.73 18.06
C SER A 251 11.51 -9.34 19.46
N HIS A 252 11.45 -8.06 19.82
CA HIS A 252 11.92 -7.52 21.10
C HIS A 252 11.08 -8.00 22.30
N MET A 253 9.81 -8.31 22.08
CA MET A 253 8.89 -8.90 23.07
C MET A 253 7.72 -9.61 22.36
N PRO A 254 6.97 -10.47 23.05
CA PRO A 254 5.76 -11.08 22.49
C PRO A 254 4.80 -10.06 21.90
N LEU A 255 4.20 -10.34 20.74
CA LEU A 255 3.37 -9.38 20.01
C LEU A 255 2.21 -8.83 20.85
N LYS A 256 1.62 -9.65 21.71
CA LYS A 256 0.54 -9.25 22.63
C LYS A 256 0.94 -8.24 23.72
N GLU A 257 2.24 -8.00 23.87
CA GLU A 257 2.80 -7.07 24.86
C GLU A 257 3.33 -5.77 24.22
N GLN A 258 3.37 -5.70 22.88
CA GLN A 258 3.88 -4.53 22.17
C GLN A 258 2.84 -3.40 22.17
N GLU A 259 3.23 -2.21 22.59
CA GLU A 259 2.35 -1.02 22.63
C GLU A 259 2.62 -0.06 21.47
N THR A 260 3.76 -0.20 20.79
CA THR A 260 4.24 0.68 19.73
C THR A 260 4.68 -0.13 18.50
N ALA A 261 4.49 0.44 17.33
CA ALA A 261 4.95 -0.15 16.07
C ALA A 261 6.44 0.14 15.88
N GLU A 262 7.29 -0.85 16.03
CA GLU A 262 8.74 -0.72 16.00
C GLU A 262 9.36 -1.37 14.75
N GLY A 263 10.62 -1.03 14.49
CA GLY A 263 11.45 -1.66 13.48
C GLY A 263 11.07 -1.34 12.04
N HIS A 264 11.41 -2.22 11.11
CA HIS A 264 11.17 -2.05 9.68
C HIS A 264 9.67 -1.93 9.38
N ALA A 265 9.28 -0.85 8.70
CA ALA A 265 7.87 -0.48 8.56
C ALA A 265 7.05 -1.49 7.74
N VAL A 266 7.60 -2.06 6.65
CA VAL A 266 6.92 -3.08 5.85
C VAL A 266 6.73 -4.36 6.63
N ARG A 267 7.79 -4.83 7.33
CA ARG A 267 7.71 -6.02 8.20
C ARG A 267 6.61 -5.88 9.23
N ALA A 268 6.51 -4.72 9.88
CA ALA A 268 5.47 -4.44 10.88
C ALA A 268 4.06 -4.55 10.30
N VAL A 269 3.75 -3.83 9.22
CA VAL A 269 2.37 -3.80 8.68
C VAL A 269 1.96 -5.10 7.99
N TYR A 270 2.91 -5.89 7.47
CA TYR A 270 2.62 -7.24 6.97
C TYR A 270 2.30 -8.19 8.12
N LEU A 271 3.11 -8.17 9.19
CA LEU A 271 2.84 -8.93 10.40
C LEU A 271 1.48 -8.57 11.01
N TYR A 272 1.18 -7.27 11.15
CA TYR A 272 -0.09 -6.81 11.72
C TYR A 272 -1.28 -7.16 10.83
N SER A 273 -1.08 -7.25 9.50
CA SER A 273 -2.07 -7.80 8.58
C SER A 273 -2.37 -9.27 8.86
N ALA A 274 -1.33 -10.08 9.10
CA ALA A 274 -1.51 -11.48 9.49
C ALA A 274 -2.19 -11.62 10.85
N MET A 275 -1.81 -10.79 11.84
CA MET A 275 -2.48 -10.77 13.15
C MET A 275 -3.97 -10.45 13.03
N ALA A 276 -4.35 -9.48 12.20
CA ALA A 276 -5.75 -9.16 11.93
C ALA A 276 -6.49 -10.31 11.24
N ASP A 277 -5.86 -10.98 10.27
CA ASP A 277 -6.42 -12.16 9.61
C ASP A 277 -6.67 -13.29 10.62
N LEU A 278 -5.71 -13.59 11.52
CA LEU A 278 -5.84 -14.61 12.57
C LEU A 278 -6.91 -14.22 13.60
N ALA A 279 -6.92 -12.95 14.04
CA ALA A 279 -7.96 -12.45 14.94
C ALA A 279 -9.37 -12.66 14.36
N TYR A 280 -9.49 -12.51 13.04
CA TYR A 280 -10.75 -12.75 12.34
C TYR A 280 -11.10 -14.24 12.27
N GLU A 281 -10.18 -15.11 11.83
CA GLU A 281 -10.44 -16.56 11.66
C GLU A 281 -10.72 -17.25 12.99
N TYR A 282 -9.99 -16.90 14.05
CA TYR A 282 -10.18 -17.47 15.38
C TYR A 282 -11.20 -16.73 16.26
N GLN A 283 -11.76 -15.62 15.80
CA GLN A 283 -12.62 -14.72 16.59
C GLN A 283 -11.93 -14.24 17.89
N ASP A 284 -10.61 -14.04 17.82
CA ASP A 284 -9.76 -13.67 18.95
C ASP A 284 -9.85 -12.16 19.22
N LYS A 285 -10.57 -11.81 20.29
CA LYS A 285 -10.78 -10.41 20.71
C LYS A 285 -9.53 -9.77 21.30
N GLU A 286 -8.65 -10.56 21.92
CA GLU A 286 -7.41 -10.05 22.50
C GLU A 286 -6.41 -9.69 21.41
N LEU A 287 -6.26 -10.56 20.42
CA LEU A 287 -5.42 -10.29 19.25
C LEU A 287 -5.96 -9.11 18.44
N LEU A 288 -7.28 -8.97 18.29
CA LEU A 288 -7.90 -7.82 17.66
C LEU A 288 -7.59 -6.52 18.41
N LYS A 289 -7.73 -6.52 19.74
CA LYS A 289 -7.37 -5.36 20.57
C LYS A 289 -5.90 -4.98 20.41
N GLN A 290 -5.02 -5.97 20.29
CA GLN A 290 -3.61 -5.74 20.04
C GLN A 290 -3.38 -5.07 18.67
N CYS A 291 -4.08 -5.52 17.63
CA CYS A 291 -4.05 -4.86 16.32
C CYS A 291 -4.53 -3.40 16.40
N GLU A 292 -5.57 -3.11 17.19
CA GLU A 292 -6.07 -1.75 17.40
C GLU A 292 -5.03 -0.85 18.10
N ILE A 293 -4.32 -1.34 19.11
CA ILE A 293 -3.26 -0.60 19.81
C ILE A 293 -2.15 -0.20 18.82
N LEU A 294 -1.65 -1.17 18.05
CA LEU A 294 -0.56 -0.95 17.09
C LEU A 294 -1.00 -0.03 15.94
N TRP A 295 -2.22 -0.22 15.42
CA TRP A 295 -2.77 0.62 14.37
C TRP A 295 -2.94 2.08 14.85
N ASN A 296 -3.48 2.29 16.05
CA ASN A 296 -3.64 3.62 16.62
C ASN A 296 -2.26 4.31 16.84
N ASN A 297 -1.25 3.57 17.32
CA ASN A 297 0.10 4.12 17.46
C ASN A 297 0.65 4.60 16.11
N ILE A 298 0.51 3.78 15.05
CA ILE A 298 0.96 4.16 13.71
C ILE A 298 0.22 5.41 13.24
N VAL A 299 -1.11 5.39 13.22
CA VAL A 299 -1.92 6.40 12.54
C VAL A 299 -1.94 7.73 13.28
N GLU A 300 -1.95 7.70 14.60
CA GLU A 300 -2.04 8.91 15.42
C GLU A 300 -0.68 9.58 15.68
N LYS A 301 0.44 8.84 15.53
CA LYS A 301 1.75 9.34 15.98
C LYS A 301 2.91 9.15 15.01
N ARG A 302 2.83 8.23 14.05
CA ARG A 302 3.95 7.79 13.20
C ARG A 302 3.66 7.80 11.71
N MET A 303 2.47 8.23 11.29
CA MET A 303 2.05 8.32 9.89
C MET A 303 2.19 9.74 9.37
N TYR A 304 2.74 9.87 8.16
CA TYR A 304 2.79 11.13 7.42
C TYR A 304 1.42 11.54 6.88
N ILE A 305 1.24 12.81 6.60
CA ILE A 305 -0.01 13.37 6.05
C ILE A 305 -0.43 12.69 4.75
N THR A 306 0.51 12.17 3.99
CA THR A 306 0.31 11.45 2.72
C THR A 306 -0.10 9.98 2.89
N GLY A 307 -0.27 9.50 4.13
CA GLY A 307 -0.59 8.10 4.43
C GLY A 307 0.62 7.15 4.39
N SER A 308 1.83 7.68 4.22
CA SER A 308 3.06 6.89 4.29
C SER A 308 3.57 6.72 5.72
N ILE A 309 4.44 5.73 5.92
CA ILE A 309 5.07 5.39 7.19
C ILE A 309 6.56 5.05 7.00
N GLY A 310 7.33 5.09 8.09
CA GLY A 310 8.77 4.86 8.07
C GLY A 310 9.54 6.17 7.99
N SER A 311 10.10 6.65 9.12
CA SER A 311 10.77 7.94 9.22
C SER A 311 12.28 7.87 8.99
N ALA A 312 12.91 6.71 9.20
CA ALA A 312 14.35 6.53 9.02
C ALA A 312 14.70 5.68 7.81
N SER A 313 15.70 6.13 7.04
CA SER A 313 16.25 5.35 5.94
C SER A 313 17.13 4.19 6.41
N TYR A 314 17.82 4.35 7.54
CA TYR A 314 18.57 3.24 8.14
C TYR A 314 17.60 2.19 8.69
N GLY A 315 17.66 1.00 8.12
CA GLY A 315 16.74 -0.10 8.43
C GLY A 315 15.30 0.12 8.00
N GLU A 316 15.00 1.13 7.14
CA GLU A 316 13.65 1.35 6.56
C GLU A 316 12.54 1.38 7.62
N ARG A 317 12.83 2.02 8.76
CA ARG A 317 12.12 1.76 10.01
C ARG A 317 11.35 2.94 10.59
N PHE A 318 10.47 2.63 11.50
CA PHE A 318 9.92 3.59 12.45
C PHE A 318 11.04 4.09 13.39
N THR A 319 10.88 5.32 13.84
CA THR A 319 11.62 5.89 14.97
C THR A 319 10.66 6.10 16.14
N THR A 320 10.83 7.15 16.92
CA THR A 320 9.94 7.46 18.05
C THR A 320 8.65 8.15 17.58
N ASP A 321 7.67 8.22 18.48
CA ASP A 321 6.43 8.95 18.25
C ASP A 321 6.70 10.42 17.90
N TYR A 322 5.99 10.95 16.89
CA TYR A 322 6.08 12.33 16.38
C TYR A 322 7.40 12.71 15.69
N ASP A 323 8.31 11.77 15.45
CA ASP A 323 9.52 11.99 14.67
C ASP A 323 9.22 11.76 13.19
N LEU A 324 8.82 12.83 12.51
CA LEU A 324 8.35 12.82 11.12
C LEU A 324 9.09 13.89 10.29
N PRO A 325 10.39 13.70 9.99
CA PRO A 325 11.15 14.59 9.13
C PRO A 325 10.60 14.59 7.69
N ASN A 326 10.65 15.74 7.00
CA ASN A 326 10.06 15.87 5.65
C ASN A 326 11.01 15.48 4.52
N ASN A 327 12.30 15.71 4.68
CA ASN A 327 13.33 15.58 3.63
C ASN A 327 14.20 14.32 3.76
N SER A 328 14.25 13.70 4.93
CA SER A 328 15.04 12.50 5.22
C SER A 328 14.21 11.27 5.54
N ASN A 329 12.88 11.41 5.50
CA ASN A 329 11.95 10.30 5.70
C ASN A 329 12.16 9.20 4.64
N TYR A 330 11.86 7.96 5.02
CA TYR A 330 11.89 6.86 4.07
C TYR A 330 10.56 6.74 3.32
N SER A 331 9.44 6.65 4.03
CA SER A 331 8.10 6.65 3.43
C SER A 331 8.02 5.71 2.23
N GLU A 332 8.37 4.45 2.45
CA GLU A 332 8.42 3.44 1.40
C GLU A 332 7.03 3.17 0.81
N SER A 333 6.96 3.02 -0.50
CA SER A 333 5.70 2.68 -1.19
C SER A 333 5.12 1.34 -0.69
N CYS A 334 5.97 0.32 -0.41
CA CYS A 334 5.52 -0.97 0.14
C CYS A 334 4.93 -0.83 1.55
N ALA A 335 5.50 0.03 2.38
CA ALA A 335 4.98 0.28 3.73
C ALA A 335 3.59 0.94 3.67
N THR A 336 3.39 1.85 2.71
CA THR A 336 2.07 2.47 2.46
C THR A 336 1.04 1.44 1.98
N VAL A 337 1.42 0.56 1.05
CA VAL A 337 0.58 -0.57 0.61
C VAL A 337 0.23 -1.48 1.80
N GLY A 338 1.22 -1.85 2.61
CA GLY A 338 1.00 -2.70 3.78
C GLY A 338 0.09 -2.06 4.82
N LEU A 339 0.17 -0.74 5.04
CA LEU A 339 -0.74 -0.01 5.93
C LEU A 339 -2.18 -0.02 5.38
N ALA A 340 -2.36 0.14 4.07
CA ALA A 340 -3.68 0.03 3.44
C ALA A 340 -4.24 -1.40 3.57
N MET A 341 -3.41 -2.43 3.37
CA MET A 341 -3.78 -3.84 3.57
C MET A 341 -4.21 -4.12 5.01
N PHE A 342 -3.44 -3.64 5.99
CA PHE A 342 -3.76 -3.79 7.41
C PHE A 342 -5.05 -3.06 7.77
N SER A 343 -5.20 -1.81 7.34
CA SER A 343 -6.40 -1.01 7.60
C SER A 343 -7.66 -1.64 6.98
N ASN A 344 -7.58 -2.18 5.75
CA ASN A 344 -8.71 -2.85 5.12
C ASN A 344 -9.16 -4.11 5.91
N ARG A 345 -8.21 -4.89 6.45
CA ARG A 345 -8.51 -6.04 7.33
C ARG A 345 -9.18 -5.61 8.62
N MET A 346 -8.69 -4.54 9.23
CA MET A 346 -9.31 -3.97 10.43
C MET A 346 -10.74 -3.49 10.17
N PHE A 347 -11.00 -2.88 9.01
CA PHE A 347 -12.35 -2.53 8.58
C PHE A 347 -13.23 -3.79 8.47
N GLN A 348 -12.76 -4.85 7.81
CA GLN A 348 -13.51 -6.09 7.63
C GLN A 348 -13.93 -6.74 8.96
N ILE A 349 -13.19 -6.50 10.03
CA ILE A 349 -13.50 -7.03 11.36
C ILE A 349 -14.44 -6.09 12.14
N THR A 350 -14.18 -4.78 12.09
CA THR A 350 -14.80 -3.80 13.00
C THR A 350 -15.95 -3.01 12.39
N ARG A 351 -16.03 -2.92 11.06
CA ARG A 351 -16.94 -2.06 10.26
C ARG A 351 -16.76 -0.57 10.62
N ASP A 352 -15.58 -0.16 11.00
CA ASP A 352 -15.30 1.23 11.37
C ASP A 352 -14.64 1.98 10.20
N GLY A 353 -15.27 3.06 9.74
CA GLY A 353 -14.83 3.89 8.62
C GLY A 353 -13.48 4.56 8.82
N LYS A 354 -13.01 4.71 10.07
CA LYS A 354 -11.67 5.26 10.35
C LYS A 354 -10.55 4.49 9.64
N TYR A 355 -10.70 3.18 9.50
CA TYR A 355 -9.74 2.35 8.78
C TYR A 355 -9.78 2.59 7.28
N THR A 356 -10.97 2.76 6.72
CA THR A 356 -11.13 3.06 5.29
C THR A 356 -10.65 4.47 4.94
N ASP A 357 -10.72 5.44 5.86
CA ASP A 357 -10.12 6.77 5.67
C ASP A 357 -8.60 6.69 5.46
N ILE A 358 -7.92 5.75 6.13
CA ILE A 358 -6.47 5.53 5.95
C ILE A 358 -6.18 4.82 4.64
N VAL A 359 -7.00 3.84 4.24
CA VAL A 359 -6.92 3.22 2.91
C VAL A 359 -7.02 4.29 1.82
N GLU A 360 -8.04 5.14 1.89
CA GLU A 360 -8.24 6.24 0.94
C GLU A 360 -7.04 7.19 0.89
N LYS A 361 -6.55 7.63 2.04
CA LYS A 361 -5.38 8.52 2.14
C LYS A 361 -4.13 7.90 1.51
N ALA A 362 -3.85 6.64 1.81
CA ALA A 362 -2.71 5.90 1.26
C ALA A 362 -2.79 5.77 -0.27
N LEU A 363 -3.98 5.41 -0.79
CA LEU A 363 -4.21 5.23 -2.23
C LEU A 363 -4.06 6.54 -3.00
N TYR A 364 -4.76 7.61 -2.59
CA TYR A 364 -4.78 8.88 -3.35
C TYR A 364 -3.48 9.69 -3.29
N ASN A 365 -2.58 9.38 -2.37
CA ASN A 365 -1.34 10.15 -2.19
C ASN A 365 -0.09 9.31 -2.46
N THR A 366 0.47 8.65 -1.46
CA THR A 366 1.78 7.99 -1.58
C THR A 366 1.79 6.86 -2.60
N LEU A 367 0.73 6.05 -2.69
CA LEU A 367 0.67 4.98 -3.69
C LEU A 367 0.81 5.54 -5.11
N LEU A 368 -0.02 6.54 -5.46
CA LEU A 368 0.02 7.17 -6.78
C LEU A 368 1.27 8.01 -7.00
N ALA A 369 1.84 8.64 -5.95
CA ALA A 369 3.12 9.34 -6.05
C ALA A 369 4.28 8.40 -6.40
N GLY A 370 4.17 7.13 -6.01
CA GLY A 370 5.15 6.09 -6.32
C GLY A 370 5.29 5.77 -7.81
N ILE A 371 4.38 6.23 -8.68
CA ILE A 371 4.39 5.94 -10.11
C ILE A 371 4.35 7.22 -10.95
N ALA A 372 5.12 7.25 -12.04
CA ALA A 372 5.01 8.30 -13.05
C ALA A 372 3.78 8.10 -13.95
N LEU A 373 3.29 9.20 -14.51
CA LEU A 373 2.16 9.18 -15.44
C LEU A 373 2.46 8.47 -16.77
N ASP A 374 3.73 8.15 -17.04
CA ASP A 374 4.13 7.30 -18.18
C ASP A 374 4.03 5.80 -17.88
N GLY A 375 3.82 5.40 -16.61
CA GLY A 375 3.73 4.01 -16.16
C GLY A 375 5.03 3.23 -16.17
N LYS A 376 6.18 3.87 -16.44
CA LYS A 376 7.48 3.21 -16.60
C LYS A 376 8.52 3.59 -15.57
N HIS A 377 8.31 4.68 -14.83
CA HIS A 377 9.23 5.17 -13.82
C HIS A 377 8.57 5.18 -12.44
N PHE A 378 9.34 4.86 -11.40
CA PHE A 378 8.82 4.61 -10.05
C PHE A 378 9.67 5.30 -8.99
N PHE A 379 9.03 5.73 -7.90
CA PHE A 379 9.69 6.03 -6.64
C PHE A 379 9.58 4.84 -5.68
N TYR A 380 10.67 4.55 -5.00
CA TYR A 380 10.74 3.63 -3.87
C TYR A 380 10.37 4.39 -2.58
N VAL A 381 11.07 5.52 -2.37
CA VAL A 381 10.95 6.45 -1.24
C VAL A 381 10.16 7.68 -1.67
N ASN A 382 9.27 8.16 -0.80
CA ASN A 382 8.35 9.25 -1.09
C ASN A 382 8.52 10.41 -0.08
N PRO A 383 9.49 11.32 -0.30
CA PRO A 383 9.74 12.45 0.58
C PRO A 383 8.63 13.51 0.50
N LEU A 384 8.53 14.33 1.56
CA LEU A 384 7.62 15.46 1.63
C LEU A 384 8.31 16.81 1.34
N GLU A 385 9.62 16.79 1.22
CA GLU A 385 10.43 17.94 0.83
C GLU A 385 11.65 17.44 0.05
N VAL A 386 11.91 18.01 -1.12
CA VAL A 386 13.06 17.70 -1.96
C VAL A 386 13.73 18.98 -2.42
N VAL A 387 15.05 19.08 -2.16
CA VAL A 387 15.95 20.05 -2.79
C VAL A 387 16.97 19.26 -3.57
N PRO A 388 16.91 19.19 -4.90
CA PRO A 388 17.71 18.26 -5.70
C PRO A 388 19.22 18.38 -5.48
N GLU A 389 19.76 19.60 -5.38
CA GLU A 389 21.18 19.84 -5.15
C GLU A 389 21.67 19.26 -3.81
N ILE A 390 20.82 19.28 -2.78
CA ILE A 390 21.13 18.69 -1.47
C ILE A 390 21.00 17.17 -1.55
N ALA A 391 19.91 16.67 -2.08
CA ALA A 391 19.64 15.23 -2.15
C ALA A 391 20.70 14.47 -2.95
N GLU A 392 21.24 15.06 -4.01
CA GLU A 392 22.27 14.43 -4.85
C GLU A 392 23.68 14.50 -4.26
N LYS A 393 24.00 15.53 -3.48
CA LYS A 393 25.35 15.77 -2.97
C LYS A 393 25.56 15.32 -1.53
N ASN A 394 24.50 15.30 -0.71
CA ASN A 394 24.62 14.92 0.70
C ASN A 394 24.39 13.41 0.87
N PRO A 395 25.39 12.64 1.31
CA PRO A 395 25.27 11.18 1.48
C PRO A 395 24.13 10.74 2.41
N THR A 396 23.71 11.60 3.32
CA THR A 396 22.58 11.31 4.25
C THR A 396 21.26 11.16 3.50
N TYR A 397 21.11 11.80 2.33
CA TYR A 397 19.89 11.76 1.51
C TYR A 397 20.00 10.85 0.27
N ARG A 398 21.03 10.01 0.16
CA ARG A 398 21.23 9.14 -1.03
C ARG A 398 20.05 8.22 -1.36
N HIS A 399 19.18 7.94 -0.38
CA HIS A 399 17.94 7.17 -0.55
C HIS A 399 16.86 7.98 -1.27
N VAL A 400 16.90 9.31 -1.18
CA VAL A 400 15.96 10.22 -1.86
C VAL A 400 16.38 10.37 -3.31
N LYS A 401 15.59 9.87 -4.23
CA LYS A 401 15.80 10.08 -5.68
C LYS A 401 15.10 11.35 -6.12
N THR A 402 15.80 12.17 -6.89
CA THR A 402 15.29 13.44 -7.43
C THR A 402 14.42 13.27 -8.67
N THR A 403 14.41 12.06 -9.24
CA THR A 403 13.53 11.61 -10.32
C THR A 403 13.17 10.14 -10.13
N ARG A 404 12.02 9.74 -10.66
CA ARG A 404 11.61 8.33 -10.67
C ARG A 404 12.55 7.49 -11.52
N GLN A 405 12.74 6.22 -11.15
CA GLN A 405 13.67 5.27 -11.76
C GLN A 405 12.91 4.21 -12.57
N LEU A 406 13.51 3.68 -13.63
CA LEU A 406 12.95 2.58 -14.44
C LEU A 406 12.76 1.31 -13.62
N TRP A 407 13.75 0.96 -12.80
CA TRP A 407 13.75 -0.22 -11.94
C TRP A 407 14.76 -0.05 -10.80
N PHE A 408 14.80 -1.02 -9.91
CA PHE A 408 15.71 -1.08 -8.76
C PHE A 408 16.34 -2.46 -8.66
N GLY A 409 17.58 -2.56 -8.20
CA GLY A 409 18.21 -3.85 -7.89
C GLY A 409 17.48 -4.64 -6.79
N VAL A 410 16.74 -3.91 -5.94
CA VAL A 410 15.74 -4.43 -5.00
C VAL A 410 14.40 -3.81 -5.39
N ALA A 411 13.57 -4.53 -6.13
CA ALA A 411 12.42 -3.98 -6.82
C ALA A 411 11.07 -4.32 -6.16
N CYS A 412 10.96 -4.28 -4.83
CA CYS A 412 9.70 -4.60 -4.17
C CYS A 412 8.57 -3.60 -4.50
N CYS A 413 8.85 -2.29 -4.61
CA CYS A 413 7.84 -1.25 -4.73
C CYS A 413 7.10 -1.23 -6.08
N PRO A 414 7.75 -1.27 -7.27
CA PRO A 414 7.05 -1.18 -8.53
C PRO A 414 5.99 -2.27 -8.74
N PRO A 415 6.26 -3.57 -8.52
CA PRO A 415 5.24 -4.60 -8.66
C PRO A 415 4.22 -4.58 -7.51
N ASN A 416 4.59 -4.08 -6.31
CA ASN A 416 3.65 -3.92 -5.21
C ASN A 416 2.61 -2.83 -5.49
N ILE A 417 3.02 -1.71 -6.12
CA ILE A 417 2.11 -0.69 -6.63
C ILE A 417 1.19 -1.28 -7.70
N ALA A 418 1.76 -2.04 -8.66
CA ALA A 418 1.00 -2.66 -9.73
C ALA A 418 -0.11 -3.60 -9.21
N ARG A 419 0.22 -4.52 -8.26
CA ARG A 419 -0.79 -5.44 -7.69
C ARG A 419 -1.87 -4.71 -6.90
N THR A 420 -1.53 -3.60 -6.21
CA THR A 420 -2.50 -2.81 -5.45
C THR A 420 -3.46 -2.07 -6.36
N LEU A 421 -2.97 -1.44 -7.42
CA LEU A 421 -3.82 -0.77 -8.42
C LEU A 421 -4.67 -1.77 -9.22
N ALA A 422 -4.11 -2.92 -9.58
CA ALA A 422 -4.85 -4.00 -10.25
C ALA A 422 -6.00 -4.53 -9.40
N SER A 423 -5.85 -4.54 -8.08
CA SER A 423 -6.85 -5.01 -7.11
C SER A 423 -7.66 -3.89 -6.44
N LEU A 424 -7.69 -2.68 -7.01
CA LEU A 424 -8.39 -1.52 -6.42
C LEU A 424 -9.83 -1.84 -6.01
N GLY A 425 -10.55 -2.65 -6.79
CA GLY A 425 -11.91 -3.08 -6.48
C GLY A 425 -12.09 -3.70 -5.10
N ASN A 426 -11.07 -4.40 -4.58
CA ASN A 426 -11.12 -5.03 -3.25
C ASN A 426 -11.24 -4.03 -2.09
N TYR A 427 -11.02 -2.74 -2.34
CA TYR A 427 -11.13 -1.66 -1.35
C TYR A 427 -12.40 -0.84 -1.50
N VAL A 428 -13.15 -1.00 -2.62
CA VAL A 428 -14.30 -0.13 -2.94
C VAL A 428 -15.55 -0.58 -2.21
N TYR A 429 -15.80 -1.89 -2.16
CA TYR A 429 -17.02 -2.45 -1.57
C TYR A 429 -16.75 -3.61 -0.63
N ALA A 430 -17.69 -3.83 0.27
CA ALA A 430 -17.79 -5.04 1.07
C ALA A 430 -19.26 -5.41 1.29
N SER A 431 -19.56 -6.66 1.60
CA SER A 431 -20.91 -7.12 1.88
C SER A 431 -20.96 -8.04 3.09
N GLU A 432 -22.06 -8.02 3.79
CA GLU A 432 -22.32 -8.86 4.96
C GLU A 432 -23.81 -9.14 5.07
N GLN A 433 -24.21 -10.42 5.08
CA GLN A 433 -25.61 -10.81 5.20
C GLN A 433 -26.52 -10.00 4.25
N ASN A 434 -27.19 -8.97 4.78
CA ASN A 434 -28.13 -8.14 4.04
C ASN A 434 -27.70 -6.66 3.98
N THR A 435 -26.41 -6.41 4.08
CA THR A 435 -25.80 -5.07 4.02
C THR A 435 -24.70 -5.02 2.97
N VAL A 436 -24.69 -3.98 2.13
CA VAL A 436 -23.59 -3.63 1.27
C VAL A 436 -22.94 -2.34 1.74
N TYR A 437 -21.61 -2.32 1.82
CA TYR A 437 -20.82 -1.16 2.24
C TYR A 437 -20.14 -0.53 1.03
N VAL A 438 -20.28 0.79 0.90
CA VAL A 438 -19.55 1.63 -0.06
C VAL A 438 -18.41 2.31 0.68
N ASN A 439 -17.19 1.83 0.47
CA ASN A 439 -15.99 2.24 1.19
C ASN A 439 -15.26 3.39 0.50
N LEU A 440 -15.08 3.31 -0.82
CA LEU A 440 -14.45 4.34 -1.65
C LEU A 440 -15.43 4.79 -2.73
N PHE A 441 -15.35 6.08 -3.09
CA PHE A 441 -16.26 6.67 -4.06
C PHE A 441 -15.69 6.62 -5.48
N VAL A 442 -15.34 5.41 -5.88
CA VAL A 442 -14.80 5.08 -7.21
C VAL A 442 -15.95 4.71 -8.13
N GLY A 443 -16.14 5.46 -9.22
CA GLY A 443 -17.16 5.18 -10.21
C GLY A 443 -17.08 3.73 -10.69
N SER A 444 -18.16 2.96 -10.49
CA SER A 444 -18.13 1.52 -10.75
C SER A 444 -19.52 0.90 -10.76
N ARG A 445 -19.63 -0.25 -11.43
CA ARG A 445 -20.79 -1.15 -11.34
C ARG A 445 -20.37 -2.40 -10.58
N ILE A 446 -21.20 -2.83 -9.64
CA ILE A 446 -21.02 -4.09 -8.94
C ILE A 446 -22.27 -4.96 -9.01
N GLU A 447 -22.04 -6.27 -8.96
CA GLU A 447 -23.05 -7.30 -8.75
C GLU A 447 -22.68 -8.08 -7.49
N THR A 448 -23.63 -8.29 -6.58
CA THR A 448 -23.37 -9.05 -5.34
C THR A 448 -24.63 -9.73 -4.85
N ASP A 449 -24.46 -10.88 -4.19
CA ASP A 449 -25.57 -11.62 -3.58
C ASP A 449 -25.65 -11.26 -2.09
N LEU A 450 -26.81 -10.79 -1.67
CA LEU A 450 -27.18 -10.58 -0.28
C LEU A 450 -28.14 -11.69 0.18
N SER A 451 -28.39 -11.77 1.49
CA SER A 451 -29.37 -12.75 2.02
C SER A 451 -30.78 -12.54 1.48
N SER A 452 -31.11 -11.32 1.03
CA SER A 452 -32.41 -10.97 0.43
C SER A 452 -32.49 -11.22 -1.07
N GLY A 453 -31.40 -11.60 -1.75
CA GLY A 453 -31.34 -11.83 -3.19
C GLY A 453 -30.21 -11.05 -3.88
N HIS A 454 -30.14 -11.17 -5.19
CA HIS A 454 -29.13 -10.50 -6.02
C HIS A 454 -29.35 -8.98 -6.08
N VAL A 455 -28.25 -8.21 -6.11
CA VAL A 455 -28.29 -6.74 -6.16
C VAL A 455 -27.21 -6.23 -7.12
N GLU A 456 -27.60 -5.31 -8.00
CA GLU A 456 -26.68 -4.52 -8.81
C GLU A 456 -26.65 -3.07 -8.28
N LEU A 457 -25.45 -2.50 -8.17
CA LEU A 457 -25.26 -1.09 -7.81
C LEU A 457 -24.39 -0.41 -8.86
N LEU A 458 -24.81 0.80 -9.26
CA LEU A 458 -24.04 1.67 -10.15
C LEU A 458 -23.67 2.95 -9.38
N LEU A 459 -22.38 3.10 -9.08
CA LEU A 459 -21.83 4.31 -8.46
C LEU A 459 -21.29 5.24 -9.52
N SER A 460 -21.73 6.49 -9.48
CA SER A 460 -21.23 7.58 -10.33
C SER A 460 -20.72 8.72 -9.45
N SER A 461 -19.50 9.21 -9.73
CA SER A 461 -18.86 10.25 -8.93
C SER A 461 -17.78 10.98 -9.73
N ASP A 462 -17.63 12.30 -9.47
CA ASP A 462 -16.46 13.11 -9.88
C ASP A 462 -15.45 13.25 -8.70
N TYR A 463 -15.56 12.39 -7.69
CA TYR A 463 -14.69 12.42 -6.52
C TYR A 463 -13.23 12.06 -6.89
N PRO A 464 -12.22 12.72 -6.33
CA PRO A 464 -12.26 13.70 -5.24
C PRO A 464 -12.35 15.18 -5.71
N VAL A 465 -12.60 15.43 -6.97
CA VAL A 465 -12.72 16.80 -7.52
C VAL A 465 -13.98 17.47 -7.00
N LYS A 466 -15.10 16.73 -7.02
CA LYS A 466 -16.39 17.13 -6.44
C LYS A 466 -16.82 16.14 -5.38
N GLY A 467 -17.70 16.58 -4.49
CA GLY A 467 -18.20 15.76 -3.38
C GLY A 467 -19.51 15.02 -3.68
N ASP A 468 -20.05 15.14 -4.90
CA ASP A 468 -21.29 14.51 -5.31
C ASP A 468 -21.06 13.02 -5.63
N VAL A 469 -21.76 12.15 -4.93
CA VAL A 469 -21.74 10.69 -5.13
C VAL A 469 -23.16 10.21 -5.33
N THR A 470 -23.43 9.53 -6.43
CA THR A 470 -24.74 8.94 -6.74
C THR A 470 -24.61 7.42 -6.85
N LEU A 471 -25.46 6.70 -6.14
CA LEU A 471 -25.58 5.26 -6.18
C LEU A 471 -26.97 4.90 -6.70
N GLU A 472 -27.04 4.31 -7.89
CA GLU A 472 -28.28 3.75 -8.45
C GLU A 472 -28.39 2.27 -8.07
N ILE A 473 -29.59 1.86 -7.64
CA ILE A 473 -29.85 0.53 -7.08
C ILE A 473 -30.76 -0.24 -8.03
N THR A 474 -30.38 -1.49 -8.31
CA THR A 474 -31.21 -2.45 -9.04
C THR A 474 -31.29 -3.74 -8.21
N PRO A 475 -32.37 -3.94 -7.43
CA PRO A 475 -32.60 -5.19 -6.72
C PRO A 475 -33.07 -6.30 -7.69
N GLU A 476 -32.95 -7.56 -7.29
CA GLU A 476 -33.46 -8.70 -8.05
C GLU A 476 -34.98 -8.57 -8.32
N MET A 477 -35.73 -8.04 -7.32
CA MET A 477 -37.16 -7.74 -7.42
C MET A 477 -37.51 -6.46 -6.66
N ASP A 478 -38.49 -5.72 -7.16
CA ASP A 478 -39.01 -4.54 -6.48
C ASP A 478 -39.56 -4.88 -5.09
N GLY A 479 -39.13 -4.11 -4.09
CA GLY A 479 -39.52 -4.30 -2.70
C GLY A 479 -38.59 -5.18 -1.89
N GLN A 480 -37.45 -5.62 -2.47
CA GLN A 480 -36.38 -6.30 -1.76
C GLN A 480 -35.80 -5.38 -0.70
N GLU A 481 -35.76 -5.84 0.56
CA GLU A 481 -35.26 -5.05 1.68
C GLU A 481 -33.80 -5.38 2.00
N PHE A 482 -32.95 -4.38 1.98
CA PHE A 482 -31.56 -4.47 2.42
C PHE A 482 -31.01 -3.12 2.85
N THR A 483 -29.81 -3.14 3.45
CA THR A 483 -29.13 -1.96 3.97
C THR A 483 -27.98 -1.55 3.04
N VAL A 484 -27.87 -0.25 2.77
CA VAL A 484 -26.68 0.36 2.16
C VAL A 484 -25.98 1.18 3.23
N GLY A 485 -24.72 0.84 3.51
CA GLY A 485 -23.83 1.60 4.37
C GLY A 485 -22.87 2.43 3.52
N ILE A 486 -22.95 3.74 3.57
CA ILE A 486 -22.08 4.65 2.82
C ILE A 486 -21.11 5.30 3.78
N ARG A 487 -19.79 5.13 3.54
CA ARG A 487 -18.78 5.77 4.38
C ARG A 487 -18.93 7.30 4.35
N LYS A 488 -18.86 7.91 5.52
CA LYS A 488 -18.71 9.37 5.64
C LYS A 488 -17.23 9.67 5.91
N PRO A 489 -16.48 10.28 4.96
CA PRO A 489 -15.08 10.64 5.20
C PRO A 489 -14.92 11.52 6.43
N SER A 490 -13.91 11.26 7.26
CA SER A 490 -13.70 12.00 8.51
C SER A 490 -13.43 13.48 8.31
N TYR A 491 -12.82 13.86 7.19
CA TYR A 491 -12.55 15.26 6.86
C TYR A 491 -13.80 16.03 6.40
N SER A 492 -14.86 15.35 5.96
CA SER A 492 -16.11 16.02 5.56
C SER A 492 -16.97 16.32 6.79
N GLY A 493 -17.04 17.61 7.15
CA GLY A 493 -17.86 18.08 8.28
C GLY A 493 -19.36 17.79 8.08
N LYS A 494 -19.83 17.80 6.82
CA LYS A 494 -21.22 17.57 6.44
C LYS A 494 -21.32 16.43 5.44
N ALA A 495 -22.44 15.71 5.52
CA ALA A 495 -22.87 14.78 4.49
C ALA A 495 -24.40 14.99 4.34
N GLU A 496 -24.81 15.41 3.16
CA GLU A 496 -26.25 15.56 2.84
C GLU A 496 -26.67 14.37 1.99
N LEU A 497 -27.59 13.57 2.51
CA LEU A 497 -28.10 12.38 1.84
C LEU A 497 -29.56 12.56 1.41
N SER A 498 -29.86 12.15 0.19
CA SER A 498 -31.21 12.09 -0.35
C SER A 498 -31.44 10.79 -1.09
N VAL A 499 -32.72 10.35 -1.14
CA VAL A 499 -33.17 9.23 -1.97
C VAL A 499 -34.21 9.76 -2.94
N ASN A 500 -33.98 9.56 -4.23
CA ASN A 500 -34.82 10.09 -5.31
C ASN A 500 -35.12 11.60 -5.17
N GLY A 501 -34.11 12.36 -4.71
CA GLY A 501 -34.18 13.81 -4.49
C GLY A 501 -34.88 14.23 -3.18
N ILE A 502 -35.36 13.28 -2.38
CA ILE A 502 -35.97 13.57 -1.07
C ILE A 502 -34.88 13.38 0.02
N LYS A 503 -34.65 14.44 0.82
CA LYS A 503 -33.70 14.39 1.92
C LYS A 503 -34.11 13.37 2.97
N GLU A 504 -33.20 12.52 3.37
CA GLU A 504 -33.40 11.45 4.34
C GLU A 504 -32.62 11.71 5.63
N ALA A 505 -33.23 11.34 6.75
CA ALA A 505 -32.50 11.25 8.02
C ALA A 505 -31.86 9.87 8.11
N VAL A 506 -30.53 9.84 8.29
CA VAL A 506 -29.76 8.61 8.33
C VAL A 506 -29.04 8.42 9.65
N CYS A 507 -28.88 7.17 10.07
CA CYS A 507 -28.08 6.80 11.22
C CYS A 507 -26.60 6.87 10.81
N LEU A 508 -25.79 7.61 11.58
CA LEU A 508 -24.33 7.60 11.46
C LEU A 508 -23.77 6.75 12.59
N GLU A 509 -23.17 5.63 12.23
CA GLU A 509 -22.53 4.74 13.18
C GLU A 509 -21.17 4.31 12.64
N LYS A 510 -20.12 4.35 13.47
CA LYS A 510 -18.74 3.96 13.10
C LYS A 510 -18.29 4.52 11.74
N GLY A 511 -18.65 5.77 11.44
CA GLY A 511 -18.27 6.43 10.20
C GLY A 511 -19.07 6.03 8.96
N TYR A 512 -20.17 5.28 9.10
CA TYR A 512 -21.07 4.92 8.00
C TYR A 512 -22.46 5.51 8.18
N LEU A 513 -23.02 6.00 7.08
CA LEU A 513 -24.42 6.40 6.94
C LEU A 513 -25.21 5.17 6.49
N TYR A 514 -26.10 4.66 7.36
CA TYR A 514 -26.89 3.47 7.09
C TYR A 514 -28.29 3.81 6.61
N LEU A 515 -28.70 3.18 5.52
CA LEU A 515 -30.00 3.34 4.92
C LEU A 515 -30.64 1.97 4.64
N THR A 516 -31.61 1.58 5.45
CA THR A 516 -32.40 0.33 5.31
C THR A 516 -33.76 0.64 4.76
N ARG A 517 -34.14 0.06 3.63
CA ARG A 517 -35.47 0.21 3.04
C ARG A 517 -35.76 -0.88 2.01
N LYS A 518 -37.01 -0.92 1.56
CA LYS A 518 -37.45 -1.72 0.42
C LYS A 518 -37.15 -0.98 -0.87
N TRP A 519 -36.19 -1.49 -1.61
CA TRP A 519 -35.66 -0.87 -2.83
C TRP A 519 -36.46 -1.24 -4.07
N LYS A 520 -36.45 -0.35 -5.06
CA LYS A 520 -36.98 -0.57 -6.40
C LYS A 520 -35.88 -0.33 -7.43
N ALA A 521 -36.05 -0.95 -8.59
CA ALA A 521 -35.11 -0.70 -9.70
C ALA A 521 -35.13 0.78 -10.11
N GLY A 522 -33.93 1.36 -10.18
CA GLY A 522 -33.71 2.78 -10.49
C GLY A 522 -33.78 3.73 -9.30
N ASP A 523 -33.99 3.25 -8.06
CA ASP A 523 -33.84 4.09 -6.87
C ASP A 523 -32.43 4.66 -6.80
N LYS A 524 -32.31 5.97 -6.48
CA LYS A 524 -31.02 6.68 -6.43
C LYS A 524 -30.77 7.26 -5.04
N ILE A 525 -29.64 6.87 -4.45
CA ILE A 525 -29.09 7.54 -3.28
C ILE A 525 -28.08 8.58 -3.80
N THR A 526 -28.24 9.83 -3.38
CA THR A 526 -27.25 10.89 -3.63
C THR A 526 -26.71 11.38 -2.31
N VAL A 527 -25.37 11.41 -2.19
CA VAL A 527 -24.66 11.98 -1.03
C VAL A 527 -23.76 13.08 -1.51
N VAL A 528 -23.76 14.20 -0.80
CA VAL A 528 -22.87 15.35 -1.07
C VAL A 528 -21.94 15.54 0.12
N PHE A 529 -20.63 15.38 -0.14
CA PHE A 529 -19.56 15.60 0.83
C PHE A 529 -18.89 16.96 0.61
N ASP A 530 -18.37 17.53 1.68
CA ASP A 530 -17.49 18.71 1.58
C ASP A 530 -16.06 18.24 1.26
N VAL A 531 -15.61 18.49 0.05
CA VAL A 531 -14.25 18.22 -0.45
C VAL A 531 -13.49 19.51 -0.77
N SER A 532 -13.92 20.65 -0.23
CA SER A 532 -13.25 21.93 -0.43
C SER A 532 -11.79 21.92 0.05
N PHE A 533 -10.99 22.85 -0.47
CA PHE A 533 -9.64 23.05 0.00
C PHE A 533 -9.61 23.45 1.48
N ARG A 534 -8.67 22.88 2.23
CA ARG A 534 -8.44 23.19 3.64
C ARG A 534 -6.97 23.18 3.99
N PHE A 535 -6.56 24.10 4.85
CA PHE A 535 -5.24 24.09 5.47
C PHE A 535 -5.25 23.21 6.71
N VAL A 536 -4.32 22.27 6.78
CA VAL A 536 -4.16 21.31 7.87
C VAL A 536 -2.85 21.58 8.59
N ARG A 537 -2.89 21.57 9.91
CA ARG A 537 -1.72 21.74 10.78
C ARG A 537 -1.38 20.44 11.46
N CYS A 538 -0.10 20.20 11.66
CA CYS A 538 0.40 19.03 12.34
C CYS A 538 0.33 19.21 13.88
N ASN A 539 0.37 18.08 14.61
CA ASN A 539 0.56 18.11 16.06
C ASN A 539 1.87 18.86 16.39
N PRO A 540 1.87 19.80 17.38
CA PRO A 540 3.06 20.58 17.72
C PRO A 540 4.28 19.78 18.18
N ARG A 541 4.11 18.49 18.52
CA ARG A 541 5.24 17.59 18.84
C ARG A 541 6.06 17.22 17.62
N VAL A 542 5.50 17.32 16.40
CA VAL A 542 6.23 17.12 15.15
C VAL A 542 7.04 18.38 14.84
N ARG A 543 8.32 18.37 15.22
CA ARG A 543 9.22 19.52 15.18
C ARG A 543 9.35 20.14 13.79
N ASP A 544 9.44 19.33 12.78
CA ASP A 544 9.65 19.74 11.38
C ASP A 544 8.48 20.53 10.79
N ASN A 545 7.29 20.44 11.41
CA ASN A 545 6.07 21.06 10.92
C ASN A 545 5.55 22.21 11.80
N ILE A 546 6.34 22.67 12.78
CA ILE A 546 5.98 23.83 13.60
C ILE A 546 5.93 25.09 12.72
N GLY A 547 4.81 25.82 12.75
CA GLY A 547 4.62 27.02 11.94
C GLY A 547 4.43 26.77 10.45
N LYS A 548 4.06 25.52 10.10
CA LYS A 548 3.76 25.10 8.73
C LYS A 548 2.32 24.61 8.58
N VAL A 549 1.81 24.70 7.38
CA VAL A 549 0.52 24.15 6.96
C VAL A 549 0.68 23.25 5.74
N CYS A 550 -0.17 22.25 5.65
CA CYS A 550 -0.35 21.43 4.46
C CYS A 550 -1.69 21.76 3.82
N LEU A 551 -1.74 21.86 2.50
CA LEU A 551 -2.98 22.04 1.76
C LEU A 551 -3.56 20.67 1.39
N MET A 552 -4.87 20.50 1.60
CA MET A 552 -5.60 19.29 1.21
C MET A 552 -6.91 19.64 0.52
N LYS A 553 -7.33 18.81 -0.45
CA LYS A 553 -8.67 18.81 -1.04
C LYS A 553 -9.24 17.38 -0.98
N GLY A 554 -10.36 17.22 -0.29
CA GLY A 554 -10.84 15.86 0.01
C GLY A 554 -9.72 15.03 0.66
N PRO A 555 -9.41 13.81 0.16
CA PRO A 555 -8.31 12.98 0.66
C PRO A 555 -6.94 13.40 0.16
N MET A 556 -6.87 14.24 -0.90
CA MET A 556 -5.63 14.54 -1.60
C MET A 556 -4.81 15.60 -0.89
N VAL A 557 -3.52 15.32 -0.73
CA VAL A 557 -2.48 16.25 -0.29
C VAL A 557 -1.96 17.02 -1.49
N TYR A 558 -1.64 18.30 -1.30
CA TYR A 558 -1.08 19.20 -2.32
C TYR A 558 0.34 19.61 -1.96
N CYS A 559 1.15 19.89 -2.98
CA CYS A 559 2.53 20.35 -2.82
C CYS A 559 2.81 21.53 -3.77
N LEU A 560 3.86 22.27 -3.46
CA LEU A 560 4.47 23.23 -4.38
C LEU A 560 5.61 22.56 -5.12
N GLU A 561 5.77 22.85 -6.42
CA GLU A 561 6.93 22.46 -7.23
C GLU A 561 7.66 23.70 -7.79
N GLU A 562 8.98 23.56 -7.93
CA GLU A 562 9.83 24.57 -8.57
C GLU A 562 9.34 24.95 -9.97
N ALA A 563 8.79 23.99 -10.71
CA ALA A 563 8.28 24.18 -12.07
C ALA A 563 7.20 25.27 -12.21
N ASP A 564 6.40 25.47 -11.16
CA ASP A 564 5.36 26.51 -11.14
C ASP A 564 5.78 27.75 -10.35
N ASN A 565 6.63 27.59 -9.34
CA ASN A 565 6.84 28.59 -8.29
C ASN A 565 8.29 29.11 -8.24
N GLY A 566 9.22 28.55 -9.01
CA GLY A 566 10.65 28.86 -8.90
C GLY A 566 11.32 28.21 -7.69
N LYS A 567 12.58 28.58 -7.44
CA LYS A 567 13.43 27.99 -6.37
C LYS A 567 13.13 28.57 -4.99
N TYR A 568 13.71 27.93 -3.97
CA TYR A 568 13.69 28.32 -2.56
C TYR A 568 12.30 28.23 -1.92
N LEU A 569 11.52 27.24 -2.30
CA LEU A 569 10.14 27.03 -1.85
C LEU A 569 9.99 27.00 -0.33
N ALA A 570 11.00 26.52 0.41
CA ALA A 570 10.99 26.46 1.87
C ALA A 570 10.95 27.85 2.55
N SER A 571 11.28 28.92 1.83
CA SER A 571 11.23 30.30 2.33
C SER A 571 9.87 31.00 2.10
N ASP A 572 9.04 30.45 1.23
CA ASP A 572 7.73 31.00 0.88
C ASP A 572 6.75 30.89 2.06
N ILE A 573 5.94 31.91 2.26
CA ILE A 573 5.00 32.03 3.39
C ILE A 573 3.59 32.12 2.81
N MET A 574 2.72 31.17 3.20
CA MET A 574 1.33 31.15 2.77
C MET A 574 0.43 31.93 3.71
N ASP A 575 -0.50 32.69 3.16
CA ASP A 575 -1.58 33.35 3.92
C ASP A 575 -2.78 32.41 4.05
N SER A 576 -2.79 31.59 5.10
CA SER A 576 -3.86 30.61 5.32
C SER A 576 -5.22 31.23 5.69
N SER A 577 -5.28 32.54 5.89
CA SER A 577 -6.53 33.29 6.10
C SER A 577 -7.29 33.55 4.79
N VAL A 578 -6.60 33.43 3.65
CA VAL A 578 -7.18 33.59 2.32
C VAL A 578 -7.55 32.21 1.76
N PRO A 579 -8.82 31.96 1.42
CA PRO A 579 -9.22 30.70 0.80
C PRO A 579 -8.47 30.44 -0.50
N PRO A 580 -7.97 29.21 -0.75
CA PRO A 580 -7.33 28.83 -1.99
C PRO A 580 -8.28 29.01 -3.19
N LYS A 581 -7.76 29.52 -4.31
CA LYS A 581 -8.51 29.61 -5.57
C LYS A 581 -8.46 28.27 -6.29
N GLU A 582 -9.61 27.67 -6.52
CA GLU A 582 -9.72 26.44 -7.32
C GLU A 582 -9.54 26.72 -8.80
N GLU A 583 -8.71 25.91 -9.48
CA GLU A 583 -8.47 26.01 -10.92
C GLU A 583 -8.25 24.62 -11.50
N PHE A 584 -9.14 24.18 -12.39
CA PHE A 584 -8.93 22.96 -13.16
C PHE A 584 -8.16 23.29 -14.44
N ASP A 585 -6.92 22.78 -14.52
CA ASP A 585 -6.02 22.99 -15.67
C ASP A 585 -6.04 21.73 -16.55
N GLU A 586 -6.79 21.78 -17.65
CA GLU A 586 -6.93 20.67 -18.61
C GLU A 586 -5.60 20.30 -19.29
N SER A 587 -4.70 21.28 -19.43
CA SER A 587 -3.40 21.09 -20.10
C SER A 587 -2.34 20.48 -19.20
N LEU A 588 -2.52 20.61 -17.88
CA LEU A 588 -1.54 20.18 -16.89
C LEU A 588 -1.71 18.70 -16.56
N LEU A 589 -0.70 17.89 -16.86
CA LEU A 589 -0.60 16.47 -16.45
C LEU A 589 -1.84 15.64 -16.82
N GLY A 590 -2.50 15.97 -17.93
CA GLY A 590 -3.69 15.30 -18.43
C GLY A 590 -5.00 15.68 -17.72
N GLY A 591 -5.07 16.89 -17.17
CA GLY A 591 -6.19 17.45 -16.42
C GLY A 591 -5.98 17.33 -14.91
N THR A 592 -5.75 18.46 -14.26
CA THR A 592 -5.41 18.50 -12.82
C THR A 592 -6.12 19.65 -12.12
N MET A 593 -6.74 19.35 -10.97
CA MET A 593 -7.26 20.38 -10.07
C MET A 593 -6.08 21.03 -9.33
N CYS A 594 -5.84 22.31 -9.56
CA CYS A 594 -4.80 23.11 -8.93
C CYS A 594 -5.38 24.04 -7.88
N ALA A 595 -4.52 24.57 -7.01
CA ALA A 595 -4.86 25.63 -6.07
C ALA A 595 -3.96 26.83 -6.26
N GLY A 596 -4.54 28.00 -6.48
CA GLY A 596 -3.87 29.29 -6.37
C GLY A 596 -3.85 29.75 -4.92
N LEU A 597 -2.66 30.03 -4.36
CA LEU A 597 -2.45 30.45 -2.98
C LEU A 597 -1.89 31.86 -2.94
N GLU A 598 -2.37 32.68 -2.02
CA GLU A 598 -1.76 33.99 -1.75
C GLU A 598 -0.70 33.86 -0.64
N GLY A 599 0.37 34.66 -0.76
CA GLY A 599 1.41 34.65 0.25
C GLY A 599 2.49 35.69 0.04
N MET A 600 3.66 35.39 0.57
CA MET A 600 4.83 36.26 0.49
C MET A 600 6.08 35.45 0.17
N ARG A 601 6.94 36.01 -0.66
CA ARG A 601 8.26 35.49 -1.03
C ARG A 601 9.35 36.44 -0.59
N ILE A 602 10.51 35.89 -0.24
CA ILE A 602 11.71 36.71 -0.01
C ILE A 602 12.11 37.37 -1.31
N ASP A 603 12.40 38.70 -1.26
CA ASP A 603 12.98 39.43 -2.39
C ASP A 603 14.47 39.10 -2.52
N TYR A 604 14.75 37.99 -3.22
CA TYR A 604 16.11 37.50 -3.43
C TYR A 604 17.02 38.48 -4.21
N SER A 605 16.46 39.50 -4.88
CA SER A 605 17.25 40.58 -5.53
C SER A 605 18.02 41.42 -4.50
N ARG A 606 17.62 41.37 -3.23
CA ARG A 606 18.24 42.08 -2.10
C ARG A 606 19.02 41.19 -1.16
N VAL A 607 19.08 39.89 -1.42
CA VAL A 607 19.84 38.93 -0.62
C VAL A 607 21.27 38.86 -1.18
N GLY A 608 22.27 39.22 -0.34
CA GLY A 608 23.67 39.13 -0.67
C GLY A 608 24.26 37.73 -0.53
N ASP A 609 25.55 37.60 -0.79
CA ASP A 609 26.30 36.33 -0.64
C ASP A 609 26.76 36.07 0.82
N THR A 610 26.44 36.96 1.75
CA THR A 610 26.82 36.87 3.16
C THR A 610 26.00 35.77 3.84
N LEU A 611 26.67 34.86 4.56
CA LEU A 611 26.02 33.71 5.18
C LEU A 611 25.14 34.09 6.37
N TYR A 612 25.54 35.11 7.14
CA TYR A 612 24.82 35.59 8.33
C TYR A 612 24.66 37.11 8.26
N GLU A 613 23.43 37.61 8.40
CA GLU A 613 23.08 39.02 8.39
C GLU A 613 22.16 39.35 9.58
N GLU A 614 22.29 40.57 10.15
CA GLU A 614 21.44 41.04 11.24
C GLU A 614 20.09 41.58 10.71
N GLU A 615 20.05 42.04 9.46
CA GLU A 615 18.84 42.56 8.84
C GLU A 615 17.87 41.43 8.48
N ARG A 616 16.58 41.68 8.68
CA ARG A 616 15.54 40.76 8.23
C ARG A 616 15.40 40.83 6.70
N PRO A 617 15.25 39.67 6.05
CA PRO A 617 14.99 39.67 4.61
C PRO A 617 13.69 40.41 4.29
N SER A 618 13.68 41.15 3.19
CA SER A 618 12.47 41.80 2.68
C SER A 618 11.57 40.77 2.00
N TYR A 619 10.27 40.95 2.15
CA TYR A 619 9.26 40.11 1.50
C TYR A 619 8.44 40.89 0.51
N ILE A 620 8.10 40.25 -0.60
CA ILE A 620 7.14 40.74 -1.61
C ILE A 620 5.91 39.86 -1.63
N LYS A 621 4.76 40.44 -1.93
CA LYS A 621 3.53 39.65 -2.16
C LYS A 621 3.69 38.81 -3.41
N ASP A 622 3.27 37.57 -3.34
CA ASP A 622 3.30 36.64 -4.47
C ASP A 622 2.11 35.68 -4.42
N THR A 623 1.91 34.99 -5.53
CA THR A 623 0.90 33.91 -5.64
C THR A 623 1.59 32.61 -6.02
N PHE A 624 1.12 31.51 -5.45
CA PHE A 624 1.73 30.20 -5.63
C PHE A 624 0.71 29.21 -6.20
N LYS A 625 1.18 28.34 -7.09
CA LYS A 625 0.38 27.26 -7.67
C LYS A 625 0.72 25.94 -6.97
N ALA A 626 -0.25 25.37 -6.29
CA ALA A 626 -0.13 24.03 -5.70
C ALA A 626 -0.82 22.98 -6.58
N ILE A 627 -0.20 21.81 -6.68
CA ILE A 627 -0.72 20.64 -7.42
C ILE A 627 -0.86 19.44 -6.49
N PRO A 628 -1.67 18.42 -6.86
CA PRO A 628 -1.74 17.17 -6.07
C PRO A 628 -0.36 16.52 -5.93
N TYR A 629 -0.02 16.12 -4.70
CA TYR A 629 1.23 15.44 -4.37
C TYR A 629 1.44 14.16 -5.20
N CYS A 630 0.38 13.43 -5.51
CA CYS A 630 0.48 12.24 -6.36
C CYS A 630 0.98 12.54 -7.79
N CYS A 631 0.94 13.79 -8.22
CA CYS A 631 1.37 14.22 -9.55
C CYS A 631 2.79 14.83 -9.60
N TRP A 632 3.44 15.06 -8.47
CA TRP A 632 4.75 15.70 -8.42
C TRP A 632 5.82 14.96 -9.24
N ASN A 633 6.87 15.67 -9.67
CA ASN A 633 8.01 15.14 -10.43
C ASN A 633 7.65 14.51 -11.81
N ASN A 634 6.47 14.77 -12.35
CA ASN A 634 6.14 14.36 -13.73
C ASN A 634 6.58 15.38 -14.79
N ARG A 635 7.09 16.53 -14.35
CA ARG A 635 7.57 17.65 -15.23
C ARG A 635 9.08 17.83 -15.14
N GLY A 636 9.80 16.88 -14.58
CA GLY A 636 11.24 16.91 -14.43
C GLY A 636 11.72 17.18 -13.01
N LYS A 637 13.04 17.31 -12.87
CA LYS A 637 13.71 17.55 -11.60
C LYS A 637 13.53 18.97 -11.13
N GLY A 638 13.18 19.17 -9.85
CA GLY A 638 13.03 20.48 -9.21
C GLY A 638 12.76 20.33 -7.71
N GLU A 639 12.74 21.47 -7.00
CA GLU A 639 12.32 21.49 -5.60
C GLU A 639 10.84 21.10 -5.46
N MET A 640 10.51 20.47 -4.36
CA MET A 640 9.13 20.17 -3.97
C MET A 640 8.96 20.28 -2.46
N ILE A 641 7.85 20.87 -2.00
CA ILE A 641 7.45 20.87 -0.59
C ILE A 641 5.96 20.60 -0.41
N VAL A 642 5.63 19.84 0.63
CA VAL A 642 4.25 19.58 1.09
C VAL A 642 3.89 20.53 2.25
N TRP A 643 4.79 20.72 3.20
CA TRP A 643 4.58 21.56 4.38
C TRP A 643 5.13 22.96 4.16
N MET A 644 4.24 23.91 3.94
CA MET A 644 4.53 25.32 3.63
C MET A 644 4.53 26.16 4.90
N ARG A 645 5.42 27.14 5.00
CA ARG A 645 5.40 28.09 6.13
C ARG A 645 4.09 28.87 6.16
N GLU A 646 3.55 29.03 7.34
CA GLU A 646 2.33 29.81 7.58
C GLU A 646 2.68 31.22 8.08
N LYS A 647 1.90 32.21 7.62
CA LYS A 647 2.03 33.61 8.02
C LYS A 647 1.71 33.84 9.48
#